data_4269cdffde36ebe58ef857d887ed8b3a
#
_entry.id   4269cdffde36ebe58ef857d887ed8b3a
#
_cell.length_a   1.000
_cell.length_b   1.000
_cell.length_c   1.000
_cell.angle_alpha   90.00
_cell.angle_beta   90.00
_cell.angle_gamma   90.00
#
_symmetry.space_group_name_H-M   'P 1'
#
loop_
_entity.id
_entity.type
_entity.pdbx_description
1 polymer ?
#
loop_
_entity_poly.entity_id
_entity_poly.type
_entity_poly.pdbx_seq_one_letter_code
_entity_poly.pdbx_strand_id
1 'polypeptide(L)'
;MALLRNADRTLDGPWEMIVTGPGACAGPADLDALAGFIPAPVPGTAAGALRASGRWSEAAPTPLHGSDIWYRTTIAGQGREILRFDGMATLGEVWLDGRLLLSSRSMFLAHEVAVDLDGTHSLVLAFRSLGQDLARPHKRGRWRPQLATPGSLRHARTTLLGFMPGWCPSVDAVGPYRAVTRRGERGRPTDIDLRTCVEDGTGILTVRLTVPDAADPPTLRCDGRGTPLTETAPGRFEGRLALPDIALWWPHTLGEPRLHAVAVESGERTFDLGRVGFRTITPLRPFAEGLSLAVNGVPVFCRGACWTPADLVGLPDDREAYAPLLRLAVEAGMTMLRVGGTMLYEAHAFHDLCDELGILVWQDLMLANFDYPTEDPGFRAALEAEIAQLLDRLQASPSLCVVGGGSEVEQQAAMLGFPETVWRAAAVEAMLHEAVSARRPDLVVVPNSPSGGDLPFSTNAGVTHYYGVGAYGRPFEDARRAEVRFASECLAFANVPEPVSLAEAGLTDPRDPAWAGGVPRDRGADWDFEDVRDHYVGALYGVDPAALRRDDPARYLTLGRAAVAEVMEATVAEWRRPASLTAGGLVWLWRDLAPGAGWGVVDVAGRPKSAWYALKRAFRPVQAVLSDEGLNGLHAHVLNETDRPLDATLALTFTAAAGKVAAKAERSLSLGPRASISLSSATLLGRFFDATVAYRFGPAAHTLAHLRLTGADGTVLAEAFHFPSGRDAVPQEIGLSADLVEEGRGVALRIASARHALAVHVALEGEGRPSDNWFHLAPGGERRLALIGTQGRPTGTVRAVNASEVVRF
;
A
#
# COMPACT_ATOMS: atom_id res chain seq x y z
N MET A 1 -1.97 -25.85 5.87
CA MET A 1 -3.41 -25.83 6.21
C MET A 1 -4.16 -24.59 5.71
N ALA A 2 -3.47 -23.66 5.08
CA ALA A 2 -4.09 -22.44 4.52
C ALA A 2 -4.99 -22.68 3.29
N LEU A 3 -4.81 -23.76 2.56
CA LEU A 3 -5.40 -23.99 1.23
C LEU A 3 -6.82 -24.60 1.21
N LEU A 4 -7.30 -25.19 2.30
CA LEU A 4 -8.65 -25.82 2.36
C LEU A 4 -9.70 -24.97 3.09
N ARG A 5 -9.65 -23.68 2.98
CA ARG A 5 -10.47 -22.73 3.74
C ARG A 5 -11.97 -22.83 3.47
N ASN A 6 -12.34 -23.05 2.21
CA ASN A 6 -13.75 -23.15 1.81
C ASN A 6 -14.53 -24.30 2.48
N ALA A 7 -13.83 -25.18 3.19
CA ALA A 7 -14.41 -26.31 3.88
C ALA A 7 -14.44 -26.14 5.42
N ASP A 8 -13.83 -25.06 5.96
CA ASP A 8 -13.92 -24.71 7.37
C ASP A 8 -15.17 -23.87 7.62
N ARG A 9 -15.90 -24.17 8.68
CA ARG A 9 -17.10 -23.44 9.03
C ARG A 9 -16.72 -22.31 10.00
N THR A 10 -16.95 -21.08 9.60
CA THR A 10 -16.80 -19.91 10.48
C THR A 10 -17.77 -19.97 11.63
N LEU A 11 -17.29 -19.60 12.82
CA LEU A 11 -18.12 -19.39 14.00
C LEU A 11 -18.55 -17.93 14.07
N ASP A 12 -19.52 -17.55 13.25
CA ASP A 12 -20.02 -16.20 13.06
C ASP A 12 -21.05 -15.71 14.08
N GLY A 13 -21.31 -16.50 15.11
CA GLY A 13 -22.06 -16.02 16.25
C GLY A 13 -23.31 -16.79 16.63
N PRO A 14 -24.16 -16.21 17.50
CA PRO A 14 -24.03 -14.87 18.08
C PRO A 14 -22.90 -14.78 19.11
N TRP A 15 -22.07 -13.77 18.97
CA TRP A 15 -21.07 -13.43 19.96
C TRP A 15 -21.48 -12.17 20.73
N GLU A 16 -21.14 -12.14 22.01
CA GLU A 16 -21.27 -10.97 22.86
C GLU A 16 -20.00 -10.75 23.69
N MET A 17 -19.75 -9.49 24.04
CA MET A 17 -18.55 -9.13 24.81
C MET A 17 -18.87 -8.23 26.00
N ILE A 18 -17.94 -8.22 26.96
CA ILE A 18 -17.92 -7.29 28.08
C ILE A 18 -16.49 -6.82 28.36
N VAL A 19 -16.37 -5.55 28.79
CA VAL A 19 -15.11 -4.95 29.26
C VAL A 19 -15.12 -5.00 30.80
N THR A 20 -14.04 -5.52 31.39
CA THR A 20 -13.87 -5.58 32.84
C THR A 20 -12.57 -4.89 33.27
N GLY A 21 -12.49 -4.55 34.55
CA GLY A 21 -11.19 -4.15 35.13
C GLY A 21 -10.18 -5.30 34.98
N PRO A 22 -8.88 -4.98 34.86
CA PRO A 22 -7.85 -6.01 34.66
C PRO A 22 -7.77 -6.92 35.91
N GLY A 23 -7.88 -8.23 35.69
CA GLY A 23 -7.88 -9.25 36.76
C GLY A 23 -9.19 -9.32 37.58
N ALA A 24 -10.24 -8.59 37.19
CA ALA A 24 -11.53 -8.64 37.91
C ALA A 24 -12.20 -10.01 37.80
N CYS A 25 -11.97 -10.74 36.73
CA CYS A 25 -12.45 -12.12 36.55
C CYS A 25 -11.25 -13.05 36.33
N ALA A 26 -11.18 -14.11 37.13
CA ALA A 26 -10.15 -15.14 37.00
C ALA A 26 -10.45 -16.10 35.83
N GLY A 27 -11.74 -16.40 35.62
CA GLY A 27 -12.20 -17.30 34.58
C GLY A 27 -13.66 -17.06 34.18
N PRO A 28 -14.21 -17.88 33.25
CA PRO A 28 -15.57 -17.73 32.75
C PRO A 28 -16.68 -17.78 33.82
N ALA A 29 -16.51 -18.51 34.91
CA ALA A 29 -17.50 -18.59 35.98
C ALA A 29 -17.80 -17.24 36.64
N ASP A 30 -16.85 -16.33 36.67
CA ASP A 30 -17.02 -15.00 37.23
C ASP A 30 -17.90 -14.08 36.35
N LEU A 31 -18.07 -14.44 35.06
CA LEU A 31 -18.88 -13.69 34.10
C LEU A 31 -20.38 -13.84 34.36
N ASP A 32 -20.83 -14.91 34.98
CA ASP A 32 -22.24 -15.21 35.21
C ASP A 32 -22.90 -14.17 36.13
N ALA A 33 -22.11 -13.53 36.98
CA ALA A 33 -22.57 -12.46 37.88
C ALA A 33 -22.59 -11.06 37.20
N LEU A 34 -22.09 -10.95 36.00
CA LEU A 34 -21.96 -9.67 35.31
C LEU A 34 -23.12 -9.39 34.37
N ALA A 35 -23.52 -8.11 34.33
CA ALA A 35 -24.48 -7.58 33.36
C ALA A 35 -23.82 -6.55 32.44
N GLY A 36 -24.43 -6.33 31.29
CA GLY A 36 -23.95 -5.28 30.35
C GLY A 36 -23.16 -5.79 29.17
N PHE A 37 -23.25 -7.07 28.84
CA PHE A 37 -22.75 -7.60 27.57
C PHE A 37 -23.36 -6.88 26.38
N ILE A 38 -22.57 -6.68 25.34
CA ILE A 38 -23.00 -6.11 24.06
C ILE A 38 -22.73 -7.08 22.93
N PRO A 39 -23.50 -7.06 21.84
CA PRO A 39 -23.18 -7.80 20.63
C PRO A 39 -21.79 -7.43 20.10
N ALA A 40 -21.02 -8.42 19.71
CA ALA A 40 -19.67 -8.23 19.20
C ALA A 40 -19.41 -9.18 18.02
N PRO A 41 -19.22 -8.66 16.79
CA PRO A 41 -18.91 -9.52 15.65
C PRO A 41 -17.53 -10.18 15.81
N VAL A 42 -17.41 -11.43 15.37
CA VAL A 42 -16.16 -12.17 15.23
C VAL A 42 -16.10 -12.72 13.80
N PRO A 43 -15.06 -12.32 13.03
CA PRO A 43 -13.90 -11.51 13.39
C PRO A 43 -14.26 -10.05 13.71
N GLY A 44 -13.43 -9.43 14.58
CA GLY A 44 -13.58 -8.03 14.93
C GLY A 44 -12.78 -7.63 16.17
N THR A 45 -12.79 -6.35 16.48
CA THR A 45 -12.13 -5.79 17.67
C THR A 45 -13.14 -5.31 18.72
N ALA A 46 -12.71 -5.17 19.95
CA ALA A 46 -13.50 -4.56 21.00
C ALA A 46 -13.85 -3.08 20.71
N ALA A 47 -12.90 -2.33 20.15
CA ALA A 47 -13.16 -0.95 19.71
C ALA A 47 -14.26 -0.89 18.65
N GLY A 48 -14.22 -1.82 17.67
CA GLY A 48 -15.24 -1.95 16.63
C GLY A 48 -16.64 -2.27 17.20
N ALA A 49 -16.74 -3.21 18.14
CA ALA A 49 -18.00 -3.55 18.79
C ALA A 49 -18.56 -2.40 19.65
N LEU A 50 -17.67 -1.69 20.37
CA LEU A 50 -18.05 -0.51 21.16
C LEU A 50 -18.48 0.66 20.26
N ARG A 51 -17.78 0.88 19.09
CA ARG A 51 -18.17 1.88 18.09
C ARG A 51 -19.58 1.57 17.56
N ALA A 52 -19.84 0.32 17.18
CA ALA A 52 -21.16 -0.10 16.68
C ALA A 52 -22.28 0.07 17.73
N SER A 53 -21.97 -0.02 19.03
CA SER A 53 -22.91 0.20 20.13
C SER A 53 -23.01 1.67 20.61
N GLY A 54 -22.31 2.61 19.94
CA GLY A 54 -22.27 4.03 20.31
C GLY A 54 -21.51 4.34 21.59
N ARG A 55 -20.65 3.42 22.07
CA ARG A 55 -19.87 3.57 23.32
C ARG A 55 -18.41 3.94 23.11
N TRP A 56 -17.99 4.14 21.87
CA TRP A 56 -16.64 4.50 21.47
C TRP A 56 -16.68 5.37 20.22
N SER A 57 -15.77 6.35 20.12
CA SER A 57 -15.61 7.16 18.92
C SER A 57 -14.15 7.54 18.71
N GLU A 58 -13.79 7.85 17.47
CA GLU A 58 -12.44 8.30 17.09
C GLU A 58 -12.07 9.66 17.75
N ALA A 59 -13.06 10.51 18.02
CA ALA A 59 -12.85 11.82 18.67
C ALA A 59 -12.54 11.70 20.17
N ALA A 60 -12.97 10.59 20.80
CA ALA A 60 -12.74 10.32 22.22
C ALA A 60 -12.50 8.81 22.41
N PRO A 61 -11.33 8.29 21.98
CA PRO A 61 -11.04 6.87 22.05
C PRO A 61 -10.90 6.42 23.50
N THR A 62 -11.62 5.36 23.88
CA THR A 62 -11.48 4.73 25.18
C THR A 62 -10.29 3.76 25.14
N PRO A 63 -9.29 3.91 26.03
CA PRO A 63 -8.17 2.96 26.11
C PRO A 63 -8.68 1.56 26.53
N LEU A 64 -8.35 0.54 25.75
CA LEU A 64 -8.77 -0.85 26.00
C LEU A 64 -7.62 -1.76 26.48
N HIS A 65 -6.36 -1.39 26.20
CA HIS A 65 -5.20 -2.16 26.66
C HIS A 65 -5.06 -2.18 28.19
N GLY A 66 -5.72 -1.27 28.92
CA GLY A 66 -5.78 -1.25 30.37
C GLY A 66 -6.84 -2.18 31.00
N SER A 67 -7.64 -2.87 30.19
CA SER A 67 -8.78 -3.67 30.65
C SER A 67 -8.63 -5.13 30.21
N ASP A 68 -9.39 -6.04 30.84
CA ASP A 68 -9.63 -7.38 30.32
C ASP A 68 -10.92 -7.35 29.48
N ILE A 69 -10.91 -8.01 28.33
CA ILE A 69 -12.06 -8.09 27.42
C ILE A 69 -12.47 -9.55 27.29
N TRP A 70 -13.76 -9.81 27.47
CA TRP A 70 -14.31 -11.15 27.42
C TRP A 70 -15.32 -11.26 26.30
N TYR A 71 -15.15 -12.25 25.42
CA TYR A 71 -16.10 -12.64 24.39
C TYR A 71 -16.68 -14.00 24.74
N ARG A 72 -17.97 -14.21 24.49
CA ARG A 72 -18.60 -15.51 24.68
C ARG A 72 -19.58 -15.83 23.57
N THR A 73 -19.72 -17.12 23.29
CA THR A 73 -20.73 -17.71 22.41
C THR A 73 -21.04 -19.14 22.84
N THR A 74 -22.00 -19.74 22.18
CA THR A 74 -22.28 -21.17 22.33
C THR A 74 -21.99 -21.90 21.03
N ILE A 75 -21.41 -23.09 21.11
CA ILE A 75 -21.18 -23.98 19.98
C ILE A 75 -21.89 -25.32 20.23
N ALA A 76 -22.55 -25.84 19.20
CA ALA A 76 -23.15 -27.15 19.25
C ALA A 76 -22.44 -28.12 18.28
N GLY A 77 -22.15 -29.35 18.70
CA GLY A 77 -21.47 -30.34 17.89
C GLY A 77 -21.60 -31.76 18.39
N GLN A 78 -21.12 -32.69 17.54
CA GLN A 78 -21.06 -34.13 17.89
C GLN A 78 -19.73 -34.68 17.35
N GLY A 79 -18.93 -35.28 18.24
CA GLY A 79 -17.67 -35.91 17.93
C GLY A 79 -16.47 -34.94 17.97
N ARG A 80 -15.36 -35.40 17.40
CA ARG A 80 -14.08 -34.68 17.48
C ARG A 80 -13.96 -33.65 16.38
N GLU A 81 -13.73 -32.40 16.80
CA GLU A 81 -13.54 -31.25 15.90
C GLU A 81 -12.25 -30.49 16.25
N ILE A 82 -11.78 -29.72 15.33
CA ILE A 82 -10.67 -28.77 15.51
C ILE A 82 -11.23 -27.35 15.46
N LEU A 83 -11.05 -26.61 16.55
CA LEU A 83 -11.26 -25.17 16.61
C LEU A 83 -9.97 -24.48 16.18
N ARG A 84 -10.08 -23.47 15.29
CA ARG A 84 -8.97 -22.69 14.82
C ARG A 84 -9.22 -21.19 15.05
N PHE A 85 -8.21 -20.51 15.56
CA PHE A 85 -8.19 -19.08 15.86
C PHE A 85 -7.11 -18.43 15.02
N ASP A 86 -7.47 -17.69 13.97
CA ASP A 86 -6.52 -17.14 13.00
C ASP A 86 -5.79 -15.88 13.49
N GLY A 87 -6.29 -15.25 14.56
CA GLY A 87 -5.62 -14.11 15.19
C GLY A 87 -6.34 -13.58 16.41
N MET A 88 -5.61 -13.47 17.51
CA MET A 88 -6.07 -12.98 18.80
C MET A 88 -5.19 -11.84 19.30
N ALA A 89 -5.70 -10.61 19.36
CA ALA A 89 -4.94 -9.41 19.75
C ALA A 89 -5.13 -9.10 21.24
N THR A 90 -4.13 -9.27 22.14
CA THR A 90 -2.80 -9.87 21.92
C THR A 90 -2.59 -11.03 22.91
N LEU A 91 -2.98 -10.81 24.21
CA LEU A 91 -2.86 -11.79 25.28
C LEU A 91 -4.17 -12.57 25.40
N GLY A 92 -4.34 -13.56 24.54
CA GLY A 92 -5.59 -14.30 24.40
C GLY A 92 -5.62 -15.63 25.18
N GLU A 93 -6.77 -15.96 25.74
CA GLU A 93 -7.08 -17.24 26.35
C GLU A 93 -8.35 -17.81 25.73
N VAL A 94 -8.38 -19.11 25.50
CA VAL A 94 -9.55 -19.84 24.97
C VAL A 94 -10.04 -20.81 26.01
N TRP A 95 -11.32 -20.73 26.33
CA TRP A 95 -11.98 -21.56 27.36
C TRP A 95 -13.19 -22.29 26.76
N LEU A 96 -13.33 -23.56 27.06
CA LEU A 96 -14.50 -24.36 26.70
C LEU A 96 -15.08 -24.95 27.99
N ASP A 97 -16.35 -24.67 28.28
CA ASP A 97 -17.07 -25.11 29.50
C ASP A 97 -16.26 -24.81 30.78
N GLY A 98 -15.65 -23.65 30.87
CA GLY A 98 -14.84 -23.21 32.00
C GLY A 98 -13.44 -23.83 32.09
N ARG A 99 -13.05 -24.69 31.17
CA ARG A 99 -11.71 -25.27 31.07
C ARG A 99 -10.85 -24.45 30.10
N LEU A 100 -9.67 -24.00 30.54
CA LEU A 100 -8.67 -23.35 29.68
C LEU A 100 -8.09 -24.37 28.70
N LEU A 101 -8.22 -24.07 27.40
CA LEU A 101 -7.71 -24.91 26.33
C LEU A 101 -6.37 -24.37 25.77
N LEU A 102 -6.22 -23.05 25.67
CA LEU A 102 -5.13 -22.39 24.98
C LEU A 102 -4.86 -21.01 25.57
N SER A 103 -3.58 -20.63 25.63
CA SER A 103 -3.15 -19.25 25.88
C SER A 103 -2.20 -18.80 24.79
N SER A 104 -2.39 -17.56 24.28
CA SER A 104 -1.54 -16.93 23.28
C SER A 104 -0.96 -15.62 23.79
N ARG A 105 0.25 -15.28 23.35
CA ARG A 105 0.93 -14.00 23.60
C ARG A 105 1.32 -13.28 22.31
N SER A 106 0.74 -13.68 21.19
CA SER A 106 0.98 -13.08 19.87
C SER A 106 -0.33 -12.90 19.13
N MET A 107 -0.56 -11.70 18.60
CA MET A 107 -1.69 -11.49 17.71
C MET A 107 -1.47 -12.09 16.32
N PHE A 108 -0.23 -12.44 15.96
CA PHE A 108 0.17 -12.85 14.61
C PHE A 108 0.19 -14.38 14.41
N LEU A 109 0.00 -15.15 15.46
CA LEU A 109 -0.04 -16.61 15.40
C LEU A 109 -1.48 -17.13 15.33
N ALA A 110 -1.71 -18.04 14.40
CA ALA A 110 -2.90 -18.87 14.39
C ALA A 110 -2.69 -20.10 15.28
N HIS A 111 -3.77 -20.52 15.96
CA HIS A 111 -3.77 -21.66 16.88
C HIS A 111 -4.88 -22.64 16.52
N GLU A 112 -4.61 -23.92 16.71
CA GLU A 112 -5.58 -25.01 16.56
C GLU A 112 -5.69 -25.84 17.82
N VAL A 113 -6.91 -26.20 18.21
CA VAL A 113 -7.19 -27.02 19.37
C VAL A 113 -8.23 -28.08 19.00
N ALA A 114 -7.89 -29.35 19.23
CA ALA A 114 -8.85 -30.46 19.12
C ALA A 114 -9.78 -30.50 20.34
N VAL A 115 -11.08 -30.59 20.09
CA VAL A 115 -12.14 -30.66 21.09
C VAL A 115 -13.10 -31.81 20.80
N ASP A 116 -13.60 -32.45 21.84
CA ASP A 116 -14.66 -33.45 21.73
C ASP A 116 -15.98 -32.76 22.12
N LEU A 117 -16.93 -32.71 21.21
CA LEU A 117 -18.24 -32.08 21.40
C LEU A 117 -19.32 -33.14 21.47
N ASP A 118 -20.24 -33.01 22.41
CA ASP A 118 -21.35 -33.94 22.65
C ASP A 118 -22.68 -33.22 22.97
N GLY A 119 -22.89 -32.07 22.37
CA GLY A 119 -24.05 -31.21 22.59
C GLY A 119 -23.74 -29.74 22.41
N THR A 120 -24.26 -28.93 23.33
CA THR A 120 -24.05 -27.48 23.37
C THR A 120 -23.01 -27.13 24.42
N HIS A 121 -22.01 -26.40 24.05
CA HIS A 121 -20.86 -26.00 24.86
C HIS A 121 -20.71 -24.49 24.92
N SER A 122 -20.22 -23.96 26.05
CA SER A 122 -19.88 -22.55 26.23
C SER A 122 -18.44 -22.30 25.77
N LEU A 123 -18.26 -21.47 24.73
CA LEU A 123 -16.94 -21.03 24.26
C LEU A 123 -16.71 -19.58 24.69
N VAL A 124 -15.62 -19.36 25.44
CA VAL A 124 -15.25 -18.03 25.95
C VAL A 124 -13.82 -17.70 25.52
N LEU A 125 -13.62 -16.47 25.03
CA LEU A 125 -12.30 -15.91 24.76
C LEU A 125 -12.05 -14.77 25.74
N ALA A 126 -10.91 -14.79 26.41
CA ALA A 126 -10.46 -13.71 27.27
C ALA A 126 -9.23 -13.03 26.67
N PHE A 127 -9.24 -11.71 26.65
CA PHE A 127 -8.10 -10.90 26.24
C PHE A 127 -7.63 -10.11 27.45
N ARG A 128 -6.48 -10.51 28.01
CA ARG A 128 -5.93 -9.92 29.22
C ARG A 128 -5.28 -8.58 28.93
N SER A 129 -5.28 -7.69 29.93
CA SER A 129 -4.71 -6.34 29.81
C SER A 129 -3.26 -6.35 29.33
N LEU A 130 -3.04 -5.94 28.10
CA LEU A 130 -1.70 -5.74 27.55
C LEU A 130 -0.97 -4.62 28.29
N GLY A 131 -1.68 -3.57 28.71
CA GLY A 131 -1.12 -2.44 29.47
C GLY A 131 -0.49 -2.88 30.78
N GLN A 132 -1.10 -3.83 31.51
CA GLN A 132 -0.51 -4.38 32.73
C GLN A 132 0.75 -5.21 32.43
N ASP A 133 0.75 -5.98 31.33
CA ASP A 133 1.92 -6.77 30.94
C ASP A 133 3.08 -5.86 30.56
N LEU A 134 2.83 -4.82 29.77
CA LEU A 134 3.82 -3.82 29.36
C LEU A 134 4.36 -2.99 30.53
N ALA A 135 3.61 -2.85 31.59
CA ALA A 135 4.02 -2.11 32.80
C ALA A 135 4.95 -2.95 33.72
N ARG A 136 5.03 -4.27 33.51
CA ARG A 136 5.95 -5.13 34.29
C ARG A 136 7.41 -4.77 33.98
N PRO A 137 8.35 -5.02 34.93
CA PRO A 137 9.76 -4.86 34.67
C PRO A 137 10.24 -5.77 33.53
N HIS A 138 10.77 -5.19 32.47
CA HIS A 138 11.36 -5.89 31.33
C HIS A 138 12.83 -5.49 31.17
N LYS A 139 13.63 -6.38 30.57
CA LYS A 139 15.01 -6.04 30.18
C LYS A 139 14.96 -4.91 29.15
N ARG A 140 15.69 -3.84 29.41
CA ARG A 140 15.76 -2.69 28.50
C ARG A 140 16.47 -3.07 27.21
N GLY A 141 16.04 -2.46 26.08
CA GLY A 141 16.78 -2.52 24.82
C GLY A 141 18.05 -1.69 24.87
N ARG A 142 18.98 -1.94 23.96
CA ARG A 142 20.21 -1.16 23.76
C ARG A 142 19.89 0.29 23.36
N TRP A 143 18.78 0.50 22.67
CA TRP A 143 18.23 1.82 22.34
C TRP A 143 16.73 1.89 22.60
N ARG A 144 16.20 3.10 22.59
CA ARG A 144 14.78 3.39 22.74
C ARG A 144 14.32 4.17 21.52
N PRO A 145 13.38 3.65 20.70
CA PRO A 145 12.79 4.41 19.61
C PRO A 145 11.92 5.55 20.14
N GLN A 146 11.82 6.62 19.37
CA GLN A 146 10.90 7.72 19.67
C GLN A 146 9.51 7.49 19.09
N LEU A 147 9.43 6.82 17.93
CA LEU A 147 8.20 6.59 17.18
C LEU A 147 7.11 5.88 18.00
N ALA A 148 7.45 4.78 18.67
CA ALA A 148 6.48 3.96 19.38
C ALA A 148 6.75 3.92 20.89
N THR A 149 5.67 3.86 21.70
CA THR A 149 5.74 3.86 23.17
C THR A 149 4.64 2.96 23.76
N PRO A 150 4.90 2.24 24.88
CA PRO A 150 6.11 2.22 25.70
C PRO A 150 7.25 1.37 25.13
N GLY A 151 8.48 1.55 25.64
CA GLY A 151 9.66 0.79 25.19
C GLY A 151 9.59 -0.71 25.44
N SER A 152 8.70 -1.19 26.35
CA SER A 152 8.43 -2.60 26.62
C SER A 152 7.71 -3.32 25.47
N LEU A 153 7.14 -2.60 24.50
CA LEU A 153 6.55 -3.16 23.27
C LEU A 153 7.53 -4.07 22.51
N ARG A 154 8.83 -3.86 22.66
CA ARG A 154 9.85 -4.76 22.10
C ARG A 154 9.70 -6.24 22.51
N HIS A 155 8.97 -6.53 23.60
CA HIS A 155 8.69 -7.88 24.10
C HIS A 155 7.31 -8.40 23.69
N ALA A 156 6.45 -7.57 23.13
CA ALA A 156 5.10 -7.96 22.72
C ALA A 156 5.05 -8.27 21.22
N ARG A 157 4.37 -9.34 20.83
CA ARG A 157 4.07 -9.62 19.44
C ARG A 157 2.67 -9.06 19.10
N THR A 158 2.64 -7.73 18.87
CA THR A 158 1.43 -6.96 18.56
C THR A 158 1.72 -5.89 17.53
N THR A 159 0.69 -5.40 16.83
CA THR A 159 0.82 -4.24 15.93
C THR A 159 1.30 -3.01 16.70
N LEU A 160 2.00 -2.10 16.03
CA LEU A 160 2.34 -0.79 16.59
C LEU A 160 1.26 0.25 16.35
N LEU A 161 0.22 -0.07 15.58
CA LEU A 161 -0.96 0.79 15.42
C LEU A 161 -1.58 1.07 16.80
N GLY A 162 -1.91 2.33 17.08
CA GLY A 162 -2.34 2.79 18.40
C GLY A 162 -1.22 3.18 19.35
N PHE A 163 0.03 2.75 19.11
CA PHE A 163 1.19 3.03 19.95
C PHE A 163 2.18 4.07 19.40
N MET A 164 1.84 4.70 18.27
CA MET A 164 2.68 5.68 17.57
C MET A 164 2.03 7.08 17.63
N PRO A 165 2.17 7.80 18.78
CA PRO A 165 1.54 9.11 18.94
C PRO A 165 2.08 10.11 17.91
N GLY A 166 1.16 10.85 17.25
CA GLY A 166 1.47 11.76 16.15
C GLY A 166 1.46 11.11 14.77
N TRP A 167 1.53 9.78 14.67
CA TRP A 167 1.51 9.03 13.41
C TRP A 167 0.18 8.34 13.15
N CYS A 168 -0.44 7.79 14.18
CA CYS A 168 -1.74 7.15 14.07
C CYS A 168 -2.63 7.49 15.27
N PRO A 169 -3.96 7.41 15.12
CA PRO A 169 -4.89 7.52 16.22
C PRO A 169 -4.60 6.49 17.31
N SER A 170 -4.91 6.84 18.55
CA SER A 170 -4.82 5.92 19.68
C SER A 170 -6.00 4.96 19.67
N VAL A 171 -5.91 3.92 18.85
CA VAL A 171 -6.90 2.84 18.76
C VAL A 171 -6.28 1.54 19.21
N ASP A 172 -6.80 0.97 20.30
CA ASP A 172 -6.28 -0.26 20.87
C ASP A 172 -6.87 -1.48 20.16
N ALA A 173 -6.03 -2.25 19.46
CA ALA A 173 -6.42 -3.49 18.83
C ALA A 173 -6.52 -4.60 19.88
N VAL A 174 -7.74 -4.94 20.33
CA VAL A 174 -8.02 -5.99 21.30
C VAL A 174 -9.18 -6.85 20.81
N GLY A 175 -9.03 -8.17 20.82
CA GLY A 175 -10.11 -9.09 20.46
C GLY A 175 -9.73 -10.13 19.40
N PRO A 176 -10.70 -10.96 18.98
CA PRO A 176 -10.54 -11.96 17.92
C PRO A 176 -10.65 -11.29 16.56
N TYR A 177 -9.58 -10.53 16.14
CA TYR A 177 -9.58 -9.70 14.94
C TYR A 177 -9.48 -10.49 13.63
N ARG A 178 -9.28 -11.82 13.72
CA ARG A 178 -9.32 -12.74 12.58
C ARG A 178 -10.33 -13.86 12.86
N ALA A 179 -10.68 -14.59 11.82
CA ALA A 179 -11.72 -15.61 11.89
C ALA A 179 -11.48 -16.67 12.98
N VAL A 180 -12.56 -17.09 13.64
CA VAL A 180 -12.62 -18.30 14.43
C VAL A 180 -13.40 -19.34 13.62
N THR A 181 -12.78 -20.49 13.35
CA THR A 181 -13.37 -21.52 12.50
C THR A 181 -13.37 -22.87 13.19
N ARG A 182 -14.20 -23.76 12.68
CA ARG A 182 -14.27 -25.16 13.14
C ARG A 182 -14.33 -26.14 11.96
N ARG A 183 -13.76 -27.32 12.15
CA ARG A 183 -13.81 -28.40 11.17
C ARG A 183 -13.78 -29.78 11.83
N GLY A 184 -14.36 -30.78 11.15
CA GLY A 184 -14.17 -32.17 11.53
C GLY A 184 -12.71 -32.62 11.33
N GLU A 185 -12.21 -33.48 12.24
CA GLU A 185 -10.82 -33.94 12.18
C GLU A 185 -10.56 -34.95 11.02
N ARG A 186 -11.60 -35.73 10.62
CA ARG A 186 -11.42 -36.84 9.69
C ARG A 186 -11.69 -36.50 8.24
N GLY A 187 -10.95 -37.19 7.34
CA GLY A 187 -11.28 -37.32 5.94
C GLY A 187 -10.92 -36.13 5.07
N ARG A 188 -9.97 -35.28 5.48
CA ARG A 188 -9.46 -34.14 4.71
C ARG A 188 -7.96 -34.22 4.57
N PRO A 189 -7.40 -33.69 3.47
CA PRO A 189 -5.96 -33.49 3.36
C PRO A 189 -5.44 -32.54 4.45
N THR A 190 -4.28 -32.89 4.99
CA THR A 190 -3.52 -32.08 5.95
C THR A 190 -2.08 -31.90 5.47
N ASP A 191 -1.29 -31.09 6.17
CA ASP A 191 0.15 -30.87 5.88
C ASP A 191 0.42 -30.54 4.41
N ILE A 192 -0.44 -29.68 3.83
CA ILE A 192 -0.38 -29.34 2.41
C ILE A 192 0.79 -28.38 2.15
N ASP A 193 1.74 -28.81 1.31
CA ASP A 193 2.80 -28.00 0.74
C ASP A 193 2.57 -27.96 -0.79
N LEU A 194 2.10 -26.81 -1.29
CA LEU A 194 1.75 -26.56 -2.67
C LEU A 194 2.68 -25.50 -3.25
N ARG A 195 3.39 -25.82 -4.32
CA ARG A 195 4.36 -24.92 -4.94
C ARG A 195 4.19 -24.84 -6.45
N THR A 196 4.46 -23.65 -6.99
CA THR A 196 4.52 -23.40 -8.42
C THR A 196 5.91 -22.87 -8.81
N CYS A 197 6.38 -23.29 -9.97
CA CYS A 197 7.52 -22.67 -10.64
C CYS A 197 7.33 -22.74 -12.16
N VAL A 198 8.25 -22.11 -12.90
CA VAL A 198 8.31 -22.18 -14.35
C VAL A 198 9.68 -22.69 -14.74
N GLU A 199 9.73 -23.80 -15.45
CA GLU A 199 10.94 -24.45 -15.96
C GLU A 199 10.87 -24.51 -17.49
N ASP A 200 11.78 -23.84 -18.18
CA ASP A 200 11.84 -23.81 -19.66
C ASP A 200 10.48 -23.50 -20.32
N GLY A 201 9.74 -22.52 -19.78
CA GLY A 201 8.43 -22.12 -20.27
C GLY A 201 7.27 -23.04 -19.87
N THR A 202 7.53 -24.11 -19.14
CA THR A 202 6.53 -25.04 -18.62
C THR A 202 6.20 -24.71 -17.17
N GLY A 203 4.92 -24.54 -16.85
CA GLY A 203 4.48 -24.42 -15.47
C GLY A 203 4.59 -25.77 -14.75
N ILE A 204 5.18 -25.73 -13.58
CA ILE A 204 5.34 -26.92 -12.73
C ILE A 204 4.57 -26.69 -11.45
N LEU A 205 3.64 -27.57 -11.16
CA LEU A 205 2.89 -27.64 -9.91
C LEU A 205 3.36 -28.86 -9.12
N THR A 206 3.82 -28.64 -7.90
CA THR A 206 4.18 -29.71 -6.96
C THR A 206 3.30 -29.66 -5.74
N VAL A 207 2.92 -30.81 -5.22
CA VAL A 207 2.15 -30.93 -3.98
C VAL A 207 2.74 -32.03 -3.11
N ARG A 208 2.79 -31.78 -1.81
CA ARG A 208 2.92 -32.79 -0.75
C ARG A 208 1.75 -32.62 0.19
N LEU A 209 1.14 -33.72 0.61
CA LEU A 209 0.02 -33.65 1.53
C LEU A 209 -0.17 -34.99 2.24
N THR A 210 -0.92 -34.96 3.33
CA THR A 210 -1.38 -36.13 4.05
C THR A 210 -2.87 -36.31 3.77
N VAL A 211 -3.27 -37.48 3.26
CA VAL A 211 -4.68 -37.88 3.13
C VAL A 211 -4.90 -39.12 3.99
N PRO A 212 -5.40 -38.97 5.20
CA PRO A 212 -5.72 -40.12 6.06
C PRO A 212 -6.75 -41.01 5.39
N ASP A 213 -6.57 -42.33 5.50
CA ASP A 213 -7.49 -43.35 5.02
C ASP A 213 -7.78 -43.32 3.51
N ALA A 214 -6.84 -42.89 2.68
CA ALA A 214 -6.95 -42.96 1.22
C ALA A 214 -6.86 -44.43 0.78
N ALA A 215 -7.93 -44.93 0.15
CA ALA A 215 -7.96 -46.31 -0.39
C ALA A 215 -7.10 -46.45 -1.63
N ASP A 216 -7.03 -45.41 -2.48
CA ASP A 216 -6.26 -45.33 -3.71
C ASP A 216 -5.42 -44.03 -3.72
N PRO A 217 -4.32 -43.96 -4.46
CA PRO A 217 -3.52 -42.76 -4.61
C PRO A 217 -4.38 -41.58 -5.10
N PRO A 218 -4.39 -40.44 -4.38
CA PRO A 218 -5.11 -39.26 -4.83
C PRO A 218 -4.55 -38.71 -6.16
N THR A 219 -5.37 -37.96 -6.89
CA THR A 219 -4.98 -37.31 -8.17
C THR A 219 -4.93 -35.80 -7.98
N LEU A 220 -3.78 -35.19 -8.30
CA LEU A 220 -3.64 -33.73 -8.41
C LEU A 220 -4.23 -33.25 -9.73
N ARG A 221 -5.07 -32.18 -9.71
CA ARG A 221 -5.70 -31.57 -10.87
C ARG A 221 -5.37 -30.07 -10.97
N CYS A 222 -5.08 -29.64 -12.20
CA CYS A 222 -4.96 -28.22 -12.55
C CYS A 222 -5.31 -28.01 -14.02
N ASP A 223 -6.19 -27.06 -14.35
CA ASP A 223 -6.60 -26.75 -15.73
C ASP A 223 -6.97 -27.96 -16.59
N GLY A 224 -7.78 -28.86 -16.05
CA GLY A 224 -8.24 -30.05 -16.74
C GLY A 224 -7.18 -31.17 -16.92
N ARG A 225 -5.92 -30.91 -16.55
CA ARG A 225 -4.85 -31.92 -16.52
C ARG A 225 -4.74 -32.53 -15.13
N GLY A 226 -4.22 -33.73 -15.02
CA GLY A 226 -4.04 -34.39 -13.74
C GLY A 226 -2.91 -35.38 -13.72
N THR A 227 -2.40 -35.66 -12.52
CA THR A 227 -1.38 -36.68 -12.27
C THR A 227 -1.74 -37.42 -10.96
N PRO A 228 -1.66 -38.76 -10.92
CA PRO A 228 -1.77 -39.49 -9.68
C PRO A 228 -0.59 -39.14 -8.77
N LEU A 229 -0.86 -39.04 -7.47
CA LEU A 229 0.16 -38.79 -6.45
C LEU A 229 0.83 -40.13 -6.07
N THR A 230 2.09 -40.05 -5.68
CA THR A 230 2.87 -41.20 -5.21
C THR A 230 2.86 -41.23 -3.68
N GLU A 231 2.51 -42.35 -3.06
CA GLU A 231 2.62 -42.53 -1.64
C GLU A 231 4.09 -42.66 -1.22
N THR A 232 4.53 -41.79 -0.32
CA THR A 232 5.92 -41.75 0.18
C THR A 232 6.05 -42.31 1.60
N ALA A 233 4.94 -42.32 2.34
CA ALA A 233 4.76 -42.96 3.64
C ALA A 233 3.25 -43.18 3.85
N PRO A 234 2.82 -44.03 4.80
CA PRO A 234 1.40 -44.29 5.03
C PRO A 234 0.58 -43.00 5.13
N GLY A 235 -0.35 -42.83 4.17
CA GLY A 235 -1.21 -41.65 4.04
C GLY A 235 -0.53 -40.37 3.59
N ARG A 236 0.79 -40.39 3.29
CA ARG A 236 1.54 -39.24 2.78
C ARG A 236 1.78 -39.38 1.28
N PHE A 237 1.40 -38.36 0.54
CA PHE A 237 1.47 -38.35 -0.92
C PHE A 237 2.23 -37.15 -1.43
N GLU A 238 2.93 -37.35 -2.55
CA GLU A 238 3.57 -36.28 -3.30
C GLU A 238 3.37 -36.44 -4.80
N GLY A 239 3.41 -35.33 -5.54
CA GLY A 239 3.31 -35.36 -6.98
C GLY A 239 3.76 -34.09 -7.63
N ARG A 240 4.10 -34.23 -8.92
CA ARG A 240 4.53 -33.14 -9.78
C ARG A 240 3.72 -33.21 -11.08
N LEU A 241 3.04 -32.12 -11.40
CA LEU A 241 2.27 -31.92 -12.61
C LEU A 241 2.94 -30.88 -13.49
N ALA A 242 3.37 -31.31 -14.70
CA ALA A 242 3.89 -30.41 -15.72
C ALA A 242 2.76 -29.89 -16.62
N LEU A 243 2.73 -28.59 -16.83
CA LEU A 243 1.70 -27.86 -17.56
C LEU A 243 2.37 -27.05 -18.69
N PRO A 244 2.72 -27.69 -19.83
CA PRO A 244 3.25 -26.95 -20.96
C PRO A 244 2.22 -25.97 -21.49
N ASP A 245 2.70 -24.84 -21.96
CA ASP A 245 1.91 -23.74 -22.53
C ASP A 245 0.90 -23.12 -21.54
N ILE A 246 1.10 -23.26 -20.22
CA ILE A 246 0.25 -22.64 -19.21
C ILE A 246 0.38 -21.13 -19.27
N ALA A 247 -0.74 -20.40 -19.16
CA ALA A 247 -0.73 -18.94 -19.11
C ALA A 247 -0.07 -18.47 -17.82
N LEU A 248 0.96 -17.62 -17.96
CA LEU A 248 1.69 -17.08 -16.81
C LEU A 248 0.89 -15.99 -16.09
N TRP A 249 1.15 -15.86 -14.79
CA TRP A 249 0.66 -14.74 -13.99
C TRP A 249 1.56 -13.50 -14.19
N TRP A 250 0.95 -12.34 -14.38
CA TRP A 250 1.63 -11.06 -14.57
C TRP A 250 1.10 -9.98 -13.63
N PRO A 251 1.94 -9.01 -13.21
CA PRO A 251 1.43 -7.76 -12.70
C PRO A 251 0.57 -7.07 -13.76
N HIS A 252 -0.54 -6.45 -13.36
CA HIS A 252 -1.53 -5.88 -14.27
C HIS A 252 -0.98 -4.85 -15.28
N THR A 253 0.16 -4.24 -14.99
CA THR A 253 0.84 -3.29 -15.88
C THR A 253 1.66 -3.95 -16.98
N LEU A 254 1.93 -5.26 -16.87
CA LEU A 254 2.76 -6.01 -17.83
C LEU A 254 1.97 -7.11 -18.55
N GLY A 255 0.82 -7.52 -18.03
CA GLY A 255 0.01 -8.57 -18.63
C GLY A 255 -1.19 -8.95 -17.78
N GLU A 256 -1.81 -10.09 -18.05
CA GLU A 256 -2.95 -10.59 -17.29
C GLU A 256 -2.52 -11.36 -16.03
N PRO A 257 -3.16 -11.12 -14.88
CA PRO A 257 -2.90 -11.86 -13.65
C PRO A 257 -3.60 -13.24 -13.67
N ARG A 258 -3.15 -14.13 -14.51
CA ARG A 258 -3.82 -15.42 -14.75
C ARG A 258 -3.66 -16.37 -13.57
N LEU A 259 -4.78 -16.84 -13.03
CA LEU A 259 -4.85 -17.81 -11.94
C LEU A 259 -5.52 -19.11 -12.43
N HIS A 260 -5.03 -20.24 -11.91
CA HIS A 260 -5.45 -21.59 -12.27
C HIS A 260 -5.99 -22.33 -11.04
N ALA A 261 -7.15 -22.95 -11.17
CA ALA A 261 -7.76 -23.73 -10.10
C ALA A 261 -7.01 -25.05 -9.87
N VAL A 262 -6.77 -25.38 -8.60
CA VAL A 262 -6.09 -26.61 -8.19
C VAL A 262 -6.98 -27.42 -7.27
N ALA A 263 -7.09 -28.70 -7.52
CA ALA A 263 -7.83 -29.64 -6.69
C ALA A 263 -7.07 -30.96 -6.49
N VAL A 264 -7.43 -31.68 -5.45
CA VAL A 264 -7.02 -33.07 -5.22
C VAL A 264 -8.25 -33.96 -5.17
N GLU A 265 -8.29 -34.98 -6.00
CA GLU A 265 -9.34 -36.00 -6.03
C GLU A 265 -8.86 -37.23 -5.25
N SER A 266 -9.66 -37.75 -4.33
CA SER A 266 -9.40 -38.98 -3.56
C SER A 266 -10.68 -39.79 -3.43
N GLY A 267 -10.78 -40.88 -4.17
CA GLY A 267 -12.03 -41.60 -4.33
C GLY A 267 -13.11 -40.74 -4.98
N GLU A 268 -14.28 -40.66 -4.36
CA GLU A 268 -15.39 -39.84 -4.82
C GLU A 268 -15.31 -38.38 -4.33
N ARG A 269 -14.26 -38.00 -3.57
CA ARG A 269 -14.12 -36.68 -2.98
C ARG A 269 -13.18 -35.81 -3.79
N THR A 270 -13.57 -34.56 -3.96
CA THR A 270 -12.71 -33.49 -4.53
C THR A 270 -12.44 -32.43 -3.48
N PHE A 271 -11.19 -32.13 -3.24
CA PHE A 271 -10.72 -31.10 -2.32
C PHE A 271 -10.17 -29.92 -3.13
N ASP A 272 -10.85 -28.79 -3.05
CA ASP A 272 -10.40 -27.53 -3.64
C ASP A 272 -9.19 -27.00 -2.84
N LEU A 273 -8.03 -26.87 -3.49
CA LEU A 273 -6.83 -26.28 -2.93
C LEU A 273 -6.69 -24.78 -3.25
N GLY A 274 -7.69 -24.19 -3.89
CA GLY A 274 -7.69 -22.80 -4.29
C GLY A 274 -7.11 -22.57 -5.68
N ARG A 275 -6.51 -21.38 -5.89
CA ARG A 275 -5.96 -20.98 -7.18
C ARG A 275 -4.48 -20.65 -7.05
N VAL A 276 -3.71 -20.89 -8.09
CA VAL A 276 -2.26 -20.62 -8.15
C VAL A 276 -1.93 -19.81 -9.40
N GLY A 277 -0.83 -19.06 -9.34
CA GLY A 277 -0.26 -18.41 -10.51
C GLY A 277 1.14 -18.96 -10.81
N PHE A 278 1.49 -19.06 -12.08
CA PHE A 278 2.81 -19.48 -12.53
C PHE A 278 3.61 -18.27 -12.98
N ARG A 279 4.71 -17.99 -12.28
CA ARG A 279 5.59 -16.86 -12.60
C ARG A 279 7.01 -17.14 -12.12
N THR A 280 7.95 -16.32 -12.61
CA THR A 280 9.29 -16.20 -12.05
C THR A 280 9.48 -14.79 -11.50
N ILE A 281 10.17 -14.64 -10.36
CA ILE A 281 10.68 -13.36 -9.86
C ILE A 281 12.19 -13.49 -9.76
N THR A 282 12.91 -12.57 -10.41
CA THR A 282 14.38 -12.59 -10.39
C THR A 282 14.93 -11.20 -10.11
N PRO A 283 15.90 -11.08 -9.17
CA PRO A 283 16.68 -9.86 -9.04
C PRO A 283 17.51 -9.64 -10.31
N LEU A 284 17.55 -8.38 -10.81
CA LEU A 284 18.31 -8.04 -12.02
C LEU A 284 19.77 -7.66 -11.72
N ARG A 285 20.09 -7.42 -10.45
CA ARG A 285 21.43 -7.04 -9.96
C ARG A 285 21.60 -7.49 -8.51
N PRO A 286 22.84 -7.56 -8.00
CA PRO A 286 23.10 -7.82 -6.57
C PRO A 286 22.36 -6.80 -5.69
N PHE A 287 21.85 -7.24 -4.55
CA PHE A 287 21.07 -6.37 -3.64
C PHE A 287 21.83 -5.11 -3.21
N ALA A 288 23.14 -5.20 -2.96
CA ALA A 288 23.98 -4.05 -2.60
C ALA A 288 24.03 -2.96 -3.69
N GLU A 289 23.79 -3.31 -4.96
CA GLU A 289 23.69 -2.36 -6.08
C GLU A 289 22.30 -1.76 -6.22
N GLY A 290 21.35 -2.21 -5.42
CA GLY A 290 19.98 -1.77 -5.38
C GLY A 290 18.97 -2.83 -5.81
N LEU A 291 17.83 -2.90 -5.11
CA LEU A 291 16.74 -3.78 -5.47
C LEU A 291 16.23 -3.44 -6.88
N SER A 292 16.16 -4.45 -7.73
CA SER A 292 15.60 -4.36 -9.08
C SER A 292 15.08 -5.71 -9.48
N LEU A 293 13.83 -5.79 -9.93
CA LEU A 293 13.11 -7.04 -10.14
C LEU A 293 12.73 -7.23 -11.61
N ALA A 294 12.75 -8.48 -12.06
CA ALA A 294 12.05 -8.91 -13.25
C ALA A 294 10.96 -9.93 -12.90
N VAL A 295 9.82 -9.82 -13.56
CA VAL A 295 8.74 -10.82 -13.53
C VAL A 295 8.72 -11.51 -14.89
N ASN A 296 8.82 -12.84 -14.92
CA ASN A 296 8.87 -13.63 -16.15
C ASN A 296 9.93 -13.12 -17.14
N GLY A 297 11.09 -12.69 -16.61
CA GLY A 297 12.18 -12.14 -17.41
C GLY A 297 12.01 -10.68 -17.85
N VAL A 298 10.89 -10.03 -17.55
CA VAL A 298 10.64 -8.62 -17.91
C VAL A 298 10.93 -7.70 -16.71
N PRO A 299 11.82 -6.71 -16.86
CA PRO A 299 12.08 -5.70 -15.84
C PRO A 299 10.82 -4.95 -15.42
N VAL A 300 10.65 -4.72 -14.12
CA VAL A 300 9.52 -3.99 -13.55
C VAL A 300 10.01 -2.77 -12.79
N PHE A 301 9.54 -1.58 -13.16
CA PHE A 301 9.63 -0.44 -12.27
C PHE A 301 8.55 -0.57 -11.19
N CYS A 302 8.97 -0.90 -9.95
CA CYS A 302 8.07 -1.12 -8.83
C CYS A 302 7.54 0.21 -8.31
N ARG A 303 6.36 0.62 -8.77
CA ARG A 303 5.68 1.85 -8.39
C ARG A 303 4.44 1.55 -7.54
N GLY A 304 4.22 2.33 -6.48
CA GLY A 304 3.09 2.09 -5.60
C GLY A 304 3.17 2.86 -4.30
N ALA A 305 2.70 2.23 -3.21
CA ALA A 305 2.62 2.86 -1.91
C ALA A 305 2.81 1.87 -0.76
N CYS A 306 3.12 2.41 0.43
CA CYS A 306 3.05 1.67 1.68
C CYS A 306 1.58 1.52 2.09
N TRP A 307 1.15 0.29 2.30
CA TRP A 307 -0.21 -0.08 2.62
C TRP A 307 -0.61 0.29 4.05
N THR A 308 -1.86 0.59 4.25
CA THR A 308 -2.50 0.79 5.56
C THR A 308 -3.76 -0.04 5.67
N PRO A 309 -4.16 -0.48 6.87
CA PRO A 309 -5.40 -1.23 7.06
C PRO A 309 -6.63 -0.51 6.50
N ALA A 310 -7.57 -1.27 5.98
CA ALA A 310 -8.81 -0.72 5.42
C ALA A 310 -9.68 0.02 6.45
N ASP A 311 -9.68 -0.44 7.71
CA ASP A 311 -10.24 0.25 8.88
C ASP A 311 -9.36 -0.06 10.09
N LEU A 312 -8.84 1.01 10.72
CA LEU A 312 -7.96 0.89 11.89
C LEU A 312 -8.72 0.39 13.14
N VAL A 313 -10.01 0.67 13.24
CA VAL A 313 -10.83 0.37 14.41
C VAL A 313 -11.34 -1.07 14.37
N GLY A 314 -11.94 -1.48 13.26
CA GLY A 314 -12.56 -2.80 13.09
C GLY A 314 -11.60 -3.90 12.65
N LEU A 315 -10.52 -3.54 11.97
CA LEU A 315 -9.55 -4.44 11.32
C LEU A 315 -10.25 -5.55 10.48
N PRO A 316 -11.11 -5.18 9.52
CA PRO A 316 -11.88 -6.14 8.74
C PRO A 316 -10.96 -7.11 7.97
N ASP A 317 -11.47 -8.30 7.69
CA ASP A 317 -10.75 -9.35 6.96
C ASP A 317 -11.48 -9.83 5.69
N ASP A 318 -12.54 -9.14 5.30
CA ASP A 318 -13.39 -9.48 4.15
C ASP A 318 -12.99 -8.74 2.86
N ARG A 319 -13.44 -9.28 1.74
CA ARG A 319 -13.16 -8.73 0.40
C ARG A 319 -13.81 -7.37 0.16
N GLU A 320 -14.93 -7.08 0.79
CA GLU A 320 -15.72 -5.85 0.59
C GLU A 320 -14.96 -4.65 1.13
N ALA A 321 -14.24 -4.81 2.22
CA ALA A 321 -13.38 -3.78 2.78
C ALA A 321 -12.14 -3.50 1.93
N TYR A 322 -11.51 -4.54 1.36
CA TYR A 322 -10.26 -4.38 0.61
C TYR A 322 -10.46 -4.01 -0.86
N ALA A 323 -11.46 -4.57 -1.53
CA ALA A 323 -11.61 -4.48 -2.98
C ALA A 323 -11.69 -3.04 -3.53
N PRO A 324 -12.43 -2.09 -2.92
CA PRO A 324 -12.46 -0.71 -3.40
C PRO A 324 -11.07 -0.05 -3.39
N LEU A 325 -10.31 -0.24 -2.30
CA LEU A 325 -8.98 0.33 -2.11
C LEU A 325 -7.96 -0.25 -3.09
N LEU A 326 -7.97 -1.58 -3.28
CA LEU A 326 -7.05 -2.25 -4.20
C LEU A 326 -7.37 -1.93 -5.68
N ARG A 327 -8.65 -1.77 -6.03
CA ARG A 327 -9.04 -1.29 -7.37
C ARG A 327 -8.57 0.14 -7.63
N LEU A 328 -8.59 1.03 -6.63
CA LEU A 328 -8.01 2.37 -6.76
C LEU A 328 -6.49 2.31 -6.96
N ALA A 329 -5.78 1.35 -6.34
CA ALA A 329 -4.35 1.16 -6.56
C ALA A 329 -4.07 0.72 -8.01
N VAL A 330 -4.84 -0.23 -8.54
CA VAL A 330 -4.77 -0.65 -9.95
C VAL A 330 -5.08 0.50 -10.89
N GLU A 331 -6.13 1.26 -10.61
CA GLU A 331 -6.51 2.42 -11.43
C GLU A 331 -5.43 3.51 -11.46
N ALA A 332 -4.71 3.69 -10.35
CA ALA A 332 -3.53 4.56 -10.30
C ALA A 332 -2.31 4.00 -11.04
N GLY A 333 -2.35 2.77 -11.55
CA GLY A 333 -1.22 2.10 -12.19
C GLY A 333 -0.15 1.62 -11.21
N MET A 334 -0.50 1.39 -9.94
CA MET A 334 0.42 0.87 -8.93
C MET A 334 0.68 -0.62 -9.16
N THR A 335 1.95 -0.98 -9.30
CA THR A 335 2.37 -2.38 -9.48
C THR A 335 2.67 -3.09 -8.18
N MET A 336 3.01 -2.36 -7.10
CA MET A 336 3.45 -2.93 -5.83
C MET A 336 2.84 -2.20 -4.64
N LEU A 337 2.44 -2.96 -3.62
CA LEU A 337 2.09 -2.45 -2.30
C LEU A 337 3.01 -3.07 -1.24
N ARG A 338 3.49 -2.25 -0.29
CA ARG A 338 4.31 -2.72 0.83
C ARG A 338 3.52 -2.69 2.13
N VAL A 339 3.38 -3.84 2.77
CA VAL A 339 2.86 -3.96 4.14
C VAL A 339 4.04 -3.82 5.09
N GLY A 340 4.20 -2.65 5.68
CA GLY A 340 5.35 -2.30 6.53
C GLY A 340 5.28 -2.91 7.92
N GLY A 341 6.41 -3.01 8.60
CA GLY A 341 6.56 -3.67 9.90
C GLY A 341 5.86 -3.00 11.08
N THR A 342 5.31 -1.81 10.92
CA THR A 342 4.51 -1.09 11.92
C THR A 342 3.02 -1.47 11.90
N MET A 343 2.57 -2.14 10.84
CA MET A 343 1.18 -2.46 10.55
C MET A 343 0.75 -3.82 11.16
N LEU A 344 0.15 -4.66 10.37
CA LEU A 344 -0.24 -6.03 10.71
C LEU A 344 -0.19 -6.92 9.46
N TYR A 345 -0.13 -8.24 9.64
CA TYR A 345 -0.32 -9.16 8.51
C TYR A 345 -1.76 -9.12 8.05
N GLU A 346 -1.96 -8.77 6.78
CA GLU A 346 -3.29 -8.66 6.22
C GLU A 346 -3.96 -10.03 6.05
N ALA A 347 -5.28 -10.02 5.96
CA ALA A 347 -6.08 -11.22 5.80
C ALA A 347 -5.86 -11.88 4.43
N HIS A 348 -6.32 -13.10 4.30
CA HIS A 348 -6.26 -13.81 3.03
C HIS A 348 -6.96 -13.07 1.89
N ALA A 349 -8.12 -12.44 2.17
CA ALA A 349 -8.86 -11.69 1.18
C ALA A 349 -8.04 -10.56 0.52
N PHE A 350 -7.12 -9.94 1.26
CA PHE A 350 -6.17 -8.96 0.72
C PHE A 350 -5.24 -9.60 -0.32
N HIS A 351 -4.61 -10.73 0.03
CA HIS A 351 -3.68 -11.42 -0.86
C HIS A 351 -4.39 -12.04 -2.06
N ASP A 352 -5.55 -12.66 -1.86
CA ASP A 352 -6.38 -13.22 -2.93
C ASP A 352 -6.77 -12.13 -3.95
N LEU A 353 -7.10 -10.92 -3.47
CA LEU A 353 -7.38 -9.78 -4.33
C LEU A 353 -6.13 -9.26 -5.03
N CYS A 354 -4.98 -9.21 -4.37
CA CYS A 354 -3.71 -8.84 -5.02
C CYS A 354 -3.33 -9.86 -6.11
N ASP A 355 -3.55 -11.16 -5.86
CA ASP A 355 -3.34 -12.23 -6.85
C ASP A 355 -4.26 -12.05 -8.08
N GLU A 356 -5.54 -11.76 -7.86
CA GLU A 356 -6.54 -11.54 -8.91
C GLU A 356 -6.32 -10.24 -9.70
N LEU A 357 -5.91 -9.19 -9.02
CA LEU A 357 -5.73 -7.86 -9.59
C LEU A 357 -4.33 -7.63 -10.17
N GLY A 358 -3.39 -8.54 -9.96
CA GLY A 358 -2.03 -8.41 -10.45
C GLY A 358 -1.22 -7.33 -9.73
N ILE A 359 -1.35 -7.24 -8.40
CA ILE A 359 -0.57 -6.33 -7.57
C ILE A 359 0.54 -7.12 -6.87
N LEU A 360 1.79 -6.74 -7.07
CA LEU A 360 2.92 -7.31 -6.31
C LEU A 360 2.84 -6.87 -4.84
N VAL A 361 3.15 -7.79 -3.94
CA VAL A 361 3.15 -7.53 -2.49
C VAL A 361 4.58 -7.66 -1.95
N TRP A 362 5.00 -6.63 -1.24
CA TRP A 362 6.14 -6.63 -0.34
C TRP A 362 5.62 -6.74 1.10
N GLN A 363 5.98 -7.79 1.81
CA GLN A 363 5.58 -8.04 3.19
C GLN A 363 6.78 -7.94 4.13
N ASP A 364 6.79 -6.96 5.02
CA ASP A 364 7.75 -6.95 6.14
C ASP A 364 7.28 -7.88 7.27
N LEU A 365 8.23 -8.42 8.03
CA LEU A 365 7.91 -8.95 9.35
C LEU A 365 7.42 -7.80 10.25
N MET A 366 6.50 -8.09 11.16
CA MET A 366 5.95 -7.09 12.10
C MET A 366 6.98 -6.75 13.18
N LEU A 367 8.08 -6.17 12.72
CA LEU A 367 9.21 -5.64 13.49
C LEU A 367 9.50 -4.22 12.99
N ALA A 368 9.57 -3.23 13.90
CA ALA A 368 9.92 -1.87 13.52
C ALA A 368 10.62 -1.13 14.67
N ASN A 369 11.65 -0.36 14.33
CA ASN A 369 12.37 0.60 15.18
C ASN A 369 13.01 0.06 16.48
N PHE A 370 12.49 -1.02 17.07
CA PHE A 370 12.94 -1.53 18.38
C PHE A 370 14.17 -2.44 18.29
N ASP A 371 14.91 -2.48 19.40
CA ASP A 371 15.89 -3.51 19.69
C ASP A 371 15.16 -4.77 20.21
N TYR A 372 14.70 -5.61 19.32
CA TYR A 372 13.95 -6.82 19.66
C TYR A 372 14.83 -7.87 20.37
N PRO A 373 14.29 -8.62 21.37
CA PRO A 373 15.06 -9.57 22.16
C PRO A 373 15.24 -10.93 21.45
N THR A 374 15.86 -10.92 20.27
CA THR A 374 16.05 -12.12 19.44
C THR A 374 16.94 -13.19 20.08
N GLU A 375 17.67 -12.84 21.16
CA GLU A 375 18.45 -13.77 21.98
C GLU A 375 17.56 -14.51 23.03
N ASP A 376 16.36 -14.02 23.30
CA ASP A 376 15.40 -14.72 24.16
C ASP A 376 14.80 -15.92 23.42
N PRO A 377 14.96 -17.17 23.94
CA PRO A 377 14.50 -18.36 23.22
C PRO A 377 12.98 -18.38 22.96
N GLY A 378 12.19 -17.83 23.90
CA GLY A 378 10.74 -17.78 23.76
C GLY A 378 10.30 -16.80 22.66
N PHE A 379 10.91 -15.61 22.63
CA PHE A 379 10.68 -14.63 21.58
C PHE A 379 11.12 -15.17 20.21
N ARG A 380 12.29 -15.78 20.14
CA ARG A 380 12.84 -16.38 18.93
C ARG A 380 11.91 -17.46 18.37
N ALA A 381 11.51 -18.42 19.19
CA ALA A 381 10.62 -19.50 18.78
C ALA A 381 9.25 -18.97 18.30
N ALA A 382 8.70 -17.92 18.94
CA ALA A 382 7.48 -17.29 18.50
C ALA A 382 7.64 -16.60 17.14
N LEU A 383 8.77 -15.91 16.91
CA LEU A 383 9.05 -15.26 15.61
C LEU A 383 9.29 -16.27 14.49
N GLU A 384 10.02 -17.36 14.77
CA GLU A 384 10.23 -18.45 13.81
C GLU A 384 8.90 -19.11 13.40
N ALA A 385 8.01 -19.36 14.38
CA ALA A 385 6.67 -19.88 14.12
C ALA A 385 5.81 -18.89 13.29
N GLU A 386 5.92 -17.60 13.59
CA GLU A 386 5.22 -16.53 12.87
C GLU A 386 5.67 -16.47 11.40
N ILE A 387 6.97 -16.48 11.13
CA ILE A 387 7.53 -16.49 9.77
C ILE A 387 7.06 -17.75 9.02
N ALA A 388 7.13 -18.91 9.66
CA ALA A 388 6.68 -20.16 9.07
C ALA A 388 5.19 -20.11 8.70
N GLN A 389 4.33 -19.68 9.63
CA GLN A 389 2.89 -19.59 9.38
C GLN A 389 2.55 -18.56 8.30
N LEU A 390 3.26 -17.43 8.24
CA LEU A 390 3.10 -16.42 7.18
C LEU A 390 3.38 -17.03 5.80
N LEU A 391 4.53 -17.70 5.65
CA LEU A 391 4.94 -18.28 4.36
C LEU A 391 4.05 -19.47 3.97
N ASP A 392 3.68 -20.33 4.93
CA ASP A 392 2.77 -21.45 4.69
C ASP A 392 1.36 -20.96 4.32
N ARG A 393 0.90 -19.86 4.91
CA ARG A 393 -0.37 -19.22 4.58
C ARG A 393 -0.40 -18.70 3.15
N LEU A 394 0.72 -18.19 2.66
CA LEU A 394 0.86 -17.54 1.35
C LEU A 394 1.64 -18.41 0.34
N GLN A 395 1.73 -19.74 0.58
CA GLN A 395 2.54 -20.64 -0.22
C GLN A 395 2.18 -20.67 -1.72
N ALA A 396 0.92 -20.39 -2.06
CA ALA A 396 0.43 -20.41 -3.43
C ALA A 396 0.17 -19.00 -4.02
N SER A 397 0.36 -17.94 -3.22
CA SER A 397 0.11 -16.57 -3.66
C SER A 397 1.20 -16.08 -4.63
N PRO A 398 0.86 -15.81 -5.91
CA PRO A 398 1.83 -15.31 -6.89
C PRO A 398 2.16 -13.82 -6.69
N SER A 399 1.29 -13.05 -6.06
CA SER A 399 1.50 -11.62 -5.80
C SER A 399 2.62 -11.35 -4.79
N LEU A 400 2.80 -12.23 -3.79
CA LEU A 400 3.90 -12.11 -2.83
C LEU A 400 5.24 -12.25 -3.57
N CYS A 401 6.07 -11.22 -3.53
CA CYS A 401 7.34 -11.20 -4.27
C CYS A 401 8.56 -10.82 -3.41
N VAL A 402 8.37 -9.98 -2.37
CA VAL A 402 9.44 -9.55 -1.47
C VAL A 402 9.01 -9.81 -0.03
N VAL A 403 9.92 -10.33 0.77
CA VAL A 403 9.76 -10.44 2.23
C VAL A 403 10.89 -9.68 2.91
N GLY A 404 10.53 -8.73 3.79
CA GLY A 404 11.47 -7.88 4.53
C GLY A 404 11.60 -8.28 5.99
N GLY A 405 12.82 -8.17 6.55
CA GLY A 405 13.11 -8.48 7.96
C GLY A 405 12.55 -7.46 8.97
N GLY A 406 11.88 -6.42 8.49
CA GLY A 406 11.24 -5.37 9.30
C GLY A 406 11.49 -3.97 8.78
N SER A 407 10.92 -2.97 9.47
CA SER A 407 11.00 -1.55 9.12
C SER A 407 11.86 -0.79 10.11
N GLU A 408 12.89 -0.08 9.62
CA GLU A 408 13.77 0.85 10.36
C GLU A 408 14.46 0.31 11.61
N VAL A 409 14.53 -1.01 11.80
CA VAL A 409 15.24 -1.60 12.95
C VAL A 409 16.72 -1.25 12.87
N GLU A 410 17.34 -1.48 11.71
CA GLU A 410 18.76 -1.18 11.48
C GLU A 410 19.01 0.33 11.42
N GLN A 411 18.15 1.07 10.70
CA GLN A 411 18.23 2.53 10.55
C GLN A 411 18.21 3.23 11.90
N GLN A 412 17.27 2.87 12.77
CA GLN A 412 17.11 3.50 14.08
C GLN A 412 18.39 3.37 14.92
N ALA A 413 18.99 2.19 14.94
CA ALA A 413 20.22 1.96 15.69
C ALA A 413 21.43 2.69 15.06
N ALA A 414 21.55 2.64 13.73
CA ALA A 414 22.65 3.31 13.01
C ALA A 414 22.58 4.84 13.18
N MET A 415 21.39 5.46 13.12
CA MET A 415 21.21 6.90 13.36
C MET A 415 21.56 7.32 14.80
N LEU A 416 21.46 6.40 15.76
CA LEU A 416 21.90 6.64 17.14
C LEU A 416 23.42 6.44 17.32
N GLY A 417 24.16 6.16 16.24
CA GLY A 417 25.62 6.02 16.25
C GLY A 417 26.12 4.66 16.72
N PHE A 418 25.29 3.63 16.75
CA PHE A 418 25.74 2.27 17.06
C PHE A 418 26.57 1.69 15.90
N PRO A 419 27.61 0.86 16.21
CA PRO A 419 28.40 0.19 15.19
C PRO A 419 27.60 -0.90 14.47
N GLU A 420 28.08 -1.33 13.29
CA GLU A 420 27.41 -2.34 12.46
C GLU A 420 27.11 -3.64 13.21
N THR A 421 28.01 -4.08 14.05
CA THR A 421 27.82 -5.28 14.90
C THR A 421 26.63 -5.19 15.86
N VAL A 422 26.07 -3.99 16.05
CA VAL A 422 24.91 -3.73 16.91
C VAL A 422 23.68 -3.40 16.10
N TRP A 423 23.81 -2.56 15.06
CA TRP A 423 22.63 -2.16 14.31
C TRP A 423 22.16 -3.23 13.31
N ARG A 424 23.04 -4.09 12.80
CA ARG A 424 22.63 -5.14 11.87
C ARG A 424 21.78 -6.21 12.57
N ALA A 425 20.60 -6.44 12.04
CA ALA A 425 19.64 -7.41 12.58
C ALA A 425 19.91 -8.85 12.08
N ALA A 426 21.19 -9.29 12.14
CA ALA A 426 21.67 -10.54 11.53
C ALA A 426 20.90 -11.80 11.98
N ALA A 427 20.40 -11.84 13.21
CA ALA A 427 19.61 -12.99 13.68
C ALA A 427 18.25 -13.07 12.94
N VAL A 428 17.60 -11.93 12.72
CA VAL A 428 16.33 -11.87 11.97
C VAL A 428 16.56 -12.20 10.50
N GLU A 429 17.62 -11.64 9.91
CA GLU A 429 18.04 -11.92 8.54
C GLU A 429 18.24 -13.42 8.31
N ALA A 430 19.00 -14.10 9.21
CA ALA A 430 19.23 -15.53 9.11
C ALA A 430 17.96 -16.37 9.23
N MET A 431 17.10 -16.08 10.21
CA MET A 431 15.80 -16.77 10.37
C MET A 431 14.94 -16.61 9.13
N LEU A 432 14.88 -15.40 8.55
CA LEU A 432 14.09 -15.12 7.36
C LEU A 432 14.62 -15.86 6.13
N HIS A 433 15.93 -15.82 5.90
CA HIS A 433 16.57 -16.56 4.80
C HIS A 433 16.36 -18.07 4.89
N GLU A 434 16.50 -18.66 6.07
CA GLU A 434 16.26 -20.08 6.30
C GLU A 434 14.80 -20.44 6.00
N ALA A 435 13.86 -19.69 6.55
CA ALA A 435 12.44 -19.95 6.37
C ALA A 435 12.00 -19.79 4.90
N VAL A 436 12.48 -18.74 4.21
CA VAL A 436 12.18 -18.51 2.79
C VAL A 436 12.78 -19.60 1.92
N SER A 437 14.06 -19.96 2.12
CA SER A 437 14.72 -21.04 1.36
C SER A 437 13.98 -22.37 1.48
N ALA A 438 13.45 -22.66 2.66
CA ALA A 438 12.72 -23.91 2.91
C ALA A 438 11.30 -23.92 2.31
N ARG A 439 10.59 -22.78 2.33
CA ARG A 439 9.14 -22.71 2.04
C ARG A 439 8.79 -22.01 0.72
N ARG A 440 9.46 -20.89 0.43
CA ARG A 440 9.18 -20.02 -0.72
C ARG A 440 10.49 -19.51 -1.35
N PRO A 441 11.32 -20.42 -1.91
CA PRO A 441 12.61 -20.06 -2.54
C PRO A 441 12.47 -19.15 -3.76
N ASP A 442 11.26 -18.91 -4.22
CA ASP A 442 10.88 -18.01 -5.31
C ASP A 442 10.75 -16.53 -4.89
N LEU A 443 10.86 -16.23 -3.58
CA LEU A 443 10.75 -14.87 -3.04
C LEU A 443 12.11 -14.19 -2.92
N VAL A 444 12.08 -12.86 -3.02
CA VAL A 444 13.26 -12.02 -2.75
C VAL A 444 13.25 -11.61 -1.28
N VAL A 445 14.37 -11.83 -0.59
CA VAL A 445 14.56 -11.42 0.80
C VAL A 445 15.26 -10.08 0.85
N VAL A 446 14.71 -9.15 1.61
CA VAL A 446 15.32 -7.87 1.98
C VAL A 446 15.62 -7.90 3.48
N PRO A 447 16.89 -7.76 3.90
CA PRO A 447 17.28 -7.92 5.32
C PRO A 447 16.51 -6.99 6.26
N ASN A 448 16.37 -5.73 5.88
CA ASN A 448 15.60 -4.71 6.58
C ASN A 448 15.20 -3.59 5.60
N SER A 449 14.21 -2.82 5.91
CA SER A 449 13.83 -1.64 5.12
C SER A 449 13.99 -0.38 6.01
N PRO A 450 14.98 0.48 5.72
CA PRO A 450 15.98 0.38 4.65
C PRO A 450 17.20 -0.50 5.02
N SER A 451 17.98 -0.91 3.99
CA SER A 451 19.23 -1.66 4.16
C SER A 451 20.04 -1.76 2.85
N GLY A 452 21.28 -2.22 2.91
CA GLY A 452 22.09 -2.63 1.76
C GLY A 452 23.24 -1.69 1.38
N GLY A 453 23.41 -0.55 2.04
CA GLY A 453 24.56 0.34 1.89
C GLY A 453 25.53 0.27 3.06
N ASP A 454 26.56 1.14 3.05
CA ASP A 454 27.50 1.31 4.18
C ASP A 454 26.76 1.71 5.46
N LEU A 455 25.67 2.45 5.30
CA LEU A 455 24.66 2.71 6.32
C LEU A 455 23.30 2.27 5.80
N PRO A 456 22.38 1.82 6.67
CA PRO A 456 21.06 1.34 6.23
C PRO A 456 20.28 2.34 5.39
N PHE A 457 20.46 3.64 5.63
CA PHE A 457 19.78 4.74 4.94
C PHE A 457 20.56 5.31 3.73
N SER A 458 21.62 4.64 3.25
CA SER A 458 22.31 5.04 2.02
C SER A 458 21.34 4.98 0.83
N THR A 459 21.22 6.07 0.07
CA THR A 459 20.24 6.17 -1.00
C THR A 459 20.62 5.40 -2.26
N ASN A 460 21.94 5.27 -2.48
CA ASN A 460 22.56 4.72 -3.70
C ASN A 460 22.89 3.23 -3.61
N ALA A 461 22.28 2.51 -2.68
CA ALA A 461 22.48 1.07 -2.45
C ALA A 461 21.17 0.43 -1.95
N GLY A 462 21.03 -0.88 -2.09
CA GLY A 462 19.95 -1.68 -1.54
C GLY A 462 18.55 -1.08 -1.73
N VAL A 463 17.91 -0.80 -0.59
CA VAL A 463 16.62 -0.08 -0.50
C VAL A 463 16.72 1.04 0.52
N THR A 464 16.05 2.16 0.28
CA THR A 464 16.12 3.34 1.14
C THR A 464 14.75 3.90 1.49
N HIS A 465 14.64 4.60 2.61
CA HIS A 465 13.56 5.53 2.91
C HIS A 465 14.01 6.93 2.45
N TYR A 466 13.57 7.33 1.26
CA TYR A 466 14.00 8.58 0.64
C TYR A 466 13.00 9.70 0.92
N TYR A 467 13.41 10.61 1.78
CA TYR A 467 12.65 11.80 2.11
C TYR A 467 13.38 13.11 1.78
N GLY A 468 14.39 13.05 0.90
CA GLY A 468 15.11 14.23 0.43
C GLY A 468 14.16 15.25 -0.17
N VAL A 469 13.46 14.88 -1.26
CA VAL A 469 12.26 15.60 -1.71
C VAL A 469 11.12 15.14 -0.82
N GLY A 470 10.68 15.99 0.06
CA GLY A 470 9.74 15.67 1.14
C GLY A 470 10.22 16.25 2.47
N ALA A 471 10.24 15.46 3.54
CA ALA A 471 10.50 15.87 4.91
C ALA A 471 11.82 16.64 5.12
N TYR A 472 12.83 16.42 4.27
CA TYR A 472 14.11 17.15 4.39
C TYR A 472 14.17 18.41 3.51
N GLY A 473 13.07 18.82 2.88
CA GLY A 473 12.96 20.09 2.16
C GLY A 473 13.97 20.28 1.02
N ARG A 474 14.46 19.19 0.41
CA ARG A 474 15.41 19.29 -0.70
C ARG A 474 14.70 19.73 -1.98
N PRO A 475 15.40 20.42 -2.89
CA PRO A 475 14.84 20.77 -4.19
C PRO A 475 14.65 19.53 -5.07
N PHE A 476 13.87 19.65 -6.14
CA PHE A 476 13.52 18.50 -7.02
C PHE A 476 14.72 17.77 -7.62
N GLU A 477 15.83 18.50 -7.89
CA GLU A 477 17.07 17.96 -8.42
C GLU A 477 17.72 16.96 -7.44
N ASP A 478 17.35 16.97 -6.17
CA ASP A 478 17.86 16.02 -5.19
C ASP A 478 17.42 14.59 -5.50
N ALA A 479 16.24 14.40 -6.11
CA ALA A 479 15.77 13.10 -6.58
C ALA A 479 16.75 12.41 -7.55
N ARG A 480 17.50 13.23 -8.33
CA ARG A 480 18.58 12.78 -9.22
C ARG A 480 19.91 12.63 -8.47
N ARG A 481 20.28 13.63 -7.67
CA ARG A 481 21.58 13.70 -6.98
C ARG A 481 21.75 12.60 -5.95
N ALA A 482 20.66 12.19 -5.32
CA ALA A 482 20.64 11.12 -4.31
C ALA A 482 20.88 9.73 -4.92
N GLU A 483 20.83 9.60 -6.25
CA GLU A 483 21.01 8.32 -6.97
C GLU A 483 20.20 7.15 -6.39
N VAL A 484 18.98 7.43 -5.98
CA VAL A 484 18.08 6.45 -5.35
C VAL A 484 18.00 5.18 -6.19
N ARG A 485 18.30 4.03 -5.57
CA ARG A 485 18.20 2.72 -6.23
C ARG A 485 16.80 2.15 -6.17
N PHE A 486 16.22 2.18 -4.97
CA PHE A 486 14.84 1.78 -4.72
C PHE A 486 14.34 2.48 -3.44
N ALA A 487 13.32 3.30 -3.55
CA ALA A 487 12.69 3.95 -2.40
C ALA A 487 11.56 3.06 -1.87
N SER A 488 11.81 2.30 -0.80
CA SER A 488 10.78 1.51 -0.12
C SER A 488 9.82 2.37 0.72
N GLU A 489 10.18 3.63 0.97
CA GLU A 489 9.33 4.74 1.42
C GLU A 489 9.80 6.04 0.80
N CYS A 490 8.87 6.93 0.43
CA CYS A 490 9.18 8.26 -0.09
C CYS A 490 7.97 9.20 -0.05
N LEU A 491 8.22 10.50 -0.26
CA LEU A 491 7.20 11.51 -0.57
C LEU A 491 6.10 11.63 0.49
N ALA A 492 6.49 11.74 1.76
CA ALA A 492 5.56 12.00 2.86
C ALA A 492 5.22 13.51 2.94
N PHE A 493 3.94 13.84 2.81
CA PHE A 493 3.41 15.19 2.94
C PHE A 493 2.08 15.16 3.70
N ALA A 494 1.68 16.26 4.31
CA ALA A 494 0.30 16.46 4.73
C ALA A 494 -0.57 16.70 3.50
N ASN A 495 -1.08 15.61 2.92
CA ASN A 495 -1.92 15.63 1.73
C ASN A 495 -3.33 16.12 2.08
N VAL A 496 -3.71 17.31 1.64
CA VAL A 496 -5.02 17.90 1.93
C VAL A 496 -6.12 17.11 1.21
N PRO A 497 -7.15 16.58 1.91
CA PRO A 497 -8.30 15.94 1.28
C PRO A 497 -9.12 16.91 0.44
N GLU A 498 -9.96 16.37 -0.45
CA GLU A 498 -10.91 17.18 -1.22
C GLU A 498 -11.91 17.91 -0.29
N PRO A 499 -12.50 19.05 -0.74
CA PRO A 499 -13.37 19.85 0.12
C PRO A 499 -14.53 19.10 0.75
N VAL A 500 -15.11 18.13 0.04
CA VAL A 500 -16.21 17.30 0.55
C VAL A 500 -15.79 16.49 1.78
N SER A 501 -14.62 15.89 1.75
CA SER A 501 -14.10 15.08 2.86
C SER A 501 -13.78 15.95 4.09
N LEU A 502 -13.23 17.15 3.87
CA LEU A 502 -13.00 18.11 4.94
C LEU A 502 -14.31 18.61 5.58
N ALA A 503 -15.36 18.83 4.76
CA ALA A 503 -16.67 19.25 5.25
C ALA A 503 -17.34 18.15 6.09
N GLU A 504 -17.31 16.89 5.63
CA GLU A 504 -17.83 15.74 6.37
C GLU A 504 -17.09 15.53 7.72
N ALA A 505 -15.79 15.81 7.75
CA ALA A 505 -14.97 15.71 8.96
C ALA A 505 -15.10 16.95 9.89
N GLY A 506 -15.76 18.04 9.46
CA GLY A 506 -15.80 19.30 10.20
C GLY A 506 -14.47 20.06 10.25
N LEU A 507 -13.54 19.74 9.34
CA LEU A 507 -12.17 20.27 9.28
C LEU A 507 -11.98 21.23 8.09
N THR A 508 -12.84 22.20 7.92
CA THR A 508 -12.82 23.11 6.75
C THR A 508 -11.88 24.30 6.90
N ASP A 509 -11.50 24.66 8.12
CA ASP A 509 -10.62 25.79 8.40
C ASP A 509 -9.27 25.32 8.97
N PRO A 510 -8.15 25.51 8.26
CA PRO A 510 -6.84 25.09 8.74
C PRO A 510 -6.34 25.89 9.95
N ARG A 511 -7.05 26.97 10.34
CA ARG A 511 -6.74 27.76 11.55
C ARG A 511 -7.40 27.19 12.80
N ASP A 512 -8.37 26.29 12.66
CA ASP A 512 -9.03 25.64 13.79
C ASP A 512 -8.02 24.73 14.52
N PRO A 513 -7.94 24.78 15.86
CA PRO A 513 -7.10 23.89 16.64
C PRO A 513 -7.30 22.39 16.36
N ALA A 514 -8.53 21.98 15.98
CA ALA A 514 -8.84 20.61 15.61
C ALA A 514 -8.09 20.13 14.35
N TRP A 515 -7.73 21.05 13.46
CA TRP A 515 -6.97 20.76 12.24
C TRP A 515 -5.65 20.03 12.52
N ALA A 516 -4.90 20.49 13.54
CA ALA A 516 -3.60 19.93 13.89
C ALA A 516 -3.68 18.44 14.32
N GLY A 517 -4.85 17.99 14.80
CA GLY A 517 -5.10 16.59 15.15
C GLY A 517 -5.12 15.63 13.93
N GLY A 518 -5.39 16.17 12.74
CA GLY A 518 -5.38 15.44 11.48
C GLY A 518 -4.07 15.56 10.67
N VAL A 519 -3.06 16.26 11.21
CA VAL A 519 -1.75 16.44 10.58
C VAL A 519 -0.72 15.54 11.29
N PRO A 520 -0.04 14.62 10.57
CA PRO A 520 0.99 13.80 11.17
C PRO A 520 2.19 14.62 11.67
N ARG A 521 2.81 14.14 12.76
CA ARG A 521 3.98 14.76 13.36
C ARG A 521 4.88 13.71 14.00
N ASP A 522 6.18 13.85 13.85
CA ASP A 522 7.15 13.07 14.60
C ASP A 522 7.15 13.48 16.05
N ARG A 523 7.17 12.50 16.95
CA ARG A 523 7.17 12.77 18.38
C ARG A 523 8.40 13.56 18.80
N GLY A 524 8.17 14.75 19.36
CA GLY A 524 9.23 15.65 19.84
C GLY A 524 9.82 16.54 18.75
N ALA A 525 9.33 16.48 17.53
CA ALA A 525 9.65 17.46 16.50
C ALA A 525 8.93 18.80 16.76
N ASP A 526 9.60 19.89 16.40
CA ASP A 526 9.04 21.25 16.41
C ASP A 526 8.38 21.62 15.08
N TRP A 527 8.33 20.69 14.13
CA TRP A 527 7.69 20.78 12.83
C TRP A 527 6.72 19.61 12.62
N ASP A 528 5.84 19.73 11.65
CA ASP A 528 4.95 18.65 11.19
C ASP A 528 4.94 18.51 9.65
N PHE A 529 4.17 17.57 9.12
CA PHE A 529 4.15 17.32 7.67
C PHE A 529 3.36 18.38 6.89
N GLU A 530 2.66 19.29 7.56
CA GLU A 530 2.13 20.49 6.94
C GLU A 530 3.25 21.50 6.62
N ASP A 531 4.23 21.68 7.53
CA ASP A 531 5.43 22.50 7.27
C ASP A 531 6.22 21.98 6.07
N VAL A 532 6.31 20.64 5.91
CA VAL A 532 6.93 20.01 4.74
C VAL A 532 6.20 20.38 3.45
N ARG A 533 4.88 20.30 3.43
CA ARG A 533 4.06 20.73 2.29
C ARG A 533 4.24 22.21 1.99
N ASP A 534 4.21 23.03 3.03
CA ASP A 534 4.28 24.49 2.94
C ASP A 534 5.64 24.96 2.39
N HIS A 535 6.74 24.26 2.69
CA HIS A 535 8.03 24.49 2.05
C HIS A 535 7.89 24.47 0.51
N TYR A 536 7.21 23.47 -0.04
CA TYR A 536 7.03 23.35 -1.49
C TYR A 536 5.96 24.31 -2.04
N VAL A 537 4.95 24.69 -1.27
CA VAL A 537 4.02 25.76 -1.64
C VAL A 537 4.78 27.07 -1.85
N GLY A 538 5.64 27.43 -0.90
CA GLY A 538 6.49 28.61 -1.01
C GLY A 538 7.45 28.54 -2.21
N ALA A 539 8.14 27.41 -2.38
CA ALA A 539 9.12 27.21 -3.44
C ALA A 539 8.49 27.25 -4.85
N LEU A 540 7.31 26.66 -5.04
CA LEU A 540 6.65 26.56 -6.34
C LEU A 540 5.93 27.85 -6.76
N TYR A 541 5.26 28.50 -5.81
CA TYR A 541 4.34 29.61 -6.10
C TYR A 541 4.84 30.96 -5.64
N GLY A 542 5.99 31.03 -4.94
CA GLY A 542 6.58 32.30 -4.48
C GLY A 542 5.71 33.04 -3.44
N VAL A 543 4.91 32.32 -2.67
CA VAL A 543 4.02 32.86 -1.65
C VAL A 543 4.55 32.57 -0.24
N ASP A 544 4.12 33.37 0.75
CA ASP A 544 4.28 33.04 2.17
C ASP A 544 3.11 32.17 2.63
N PRO A 545 3.30 30.86 2.90
CA PRO A 545 2.22 29.97 3.29
C PRO A 545 1.58 30.35 4.62
N ALA A 546 2.36 30.87 5.59
CA ALA A 546 1.85 31.28 6.90
C ALA A 546 0.94 32.52 6.79
N ALA A 547 1.32 33.51 5.97
CA ALA A 547 0.46 34.63 5.68
C ALA A 547 -0.81 34.18 4.95
N LEU A 548 -0.67 33.32 3.95
CA LEU A 548 -1.80 32.83 3.15
C LEU A 548 -2.79 32.02 4.01
N ARG A 549 -2.30 31.15 4.90
CA ARG A 549 -3.12 30.39 5.86
C ARG A 549 -3.98 31.31 6.72
N ARG A 550 -3.42 32.45 7.16
CA ARG A 550 -4.10 33.43 8.00
C ARG A 550 -5.13 34.24 7.21
N ASP A 551 -4.73 34.74 6.03
CA ASP A 551 -5.44 35.76 5.28
C ASP A 551 -6.41 35.20 4.23
N ASP A 552 -6.08 34.05 3.60
CA ASP A 552 -6.90 33.31 2.63
C ASP A 552 -6.75 31.78 2.80
N PRO A 553 -7.37 31.18 3.81
CA PRO A 553 -7.25 29.77 4.11
C PRO A 553 -7.75 28.85 2.97
N ALA A 554 -8.74 29.29 2.20
CA ALA A 554 -9.23 28.49 1.06
C ALA A 554 -8.18 28.40 -0.05
N ARG A 555 -7.50 29.50 -0.33
CA ARG A 555 -6.38 29.57 -1.27
C ARG A 555 -5.19 28.75 -0.80
N TYR A 556 -4.86 28.82 0.49
CA TYR A 556 -3.82 28.05 1.13
C TYR A 556 -4.02 26.54 0.92
N LEU A 557 -5.21 26.00 1.19
CA LEU A 557 -5.54 24.61 0.97
C LEU A 557 -5.49 24.22 -0.52
N THR A 558 -5.88 25.12 -1.41
CA THR A 558 -5.84 24.90 -2.85
C THR A 558 -4.40 24.78 -3.35
N LEU A 559 -3.51 25.71 -2.94
CA LEU A 559 -2.09 25.63 -3.30
C LEU A 559 -1.39 24.43 -2.67
N GLY A 560 -1.78 24.05 -1.46
CA GLY A 560 -1.28 22.83 -0.82
C GLY A 560 -1.55 21.57 -1.62
N ARG A 561 -2.79 21.40 -2.13
CA ARG A 561 -3.16 20.26 -3.00
C ARG A 561 -2.37 20.29 -4.32
N ALA A 562 -2.26 21.45 -4.94
CA ALA A 562 -1.56 21.60 -6.21
C ALA A 562 -0.05 21.34 -6.06
N ALA A 563 0.59 21.88 -5.01
CA ALA A 563 2.01 21.69 -4.76
C ALA A 563 2.38 20.21 -4.58
N VAL A 564 1.65 19.47 -3.75
CA VAL A 564 1.92 18.06 -3.52
C VAL A 564 1.76 17.24 -4.81
N ALA A 565 0.73 17.51 -5.61
CA ALA A 565 0.53 16.85 -6.89
C ALA A 565 1.75 17.06 -7.82
N GLU A 566 2.23 18.30 -7.95
CA GLU A 566 3.38 18.61 -8.80
C GLU A 566 4.68 17.96 -8.28
N VAL A 567 4.93 18.01 -6.98
CA VAL A 567 6.13 17.40 -6.37
C VAL A 567 6.19 15.90 -6.61
N MET A 568 5.09 15.20 -6.40
CA MET A 568 5.02 13.76 -6.63
C MET A 568 5.21 13.40 -8.09
N GLU A 569 4.54 14.11 -9.00
CA GLU A 569 4.65 13.86 -10.43
C GLU A 569 6.07 14.13 -10.93
N ALA A 570 6.71 15.22 -10.50
CA ALA A 570 8.07 15.59 -10.88
C ALA A 570 9.11 14.58 -10.37
N THR A 571 9.00 14.13 -9.13
CA THR A 571 9.93 13.16 -8.55
C THR A 571 9.84 11.80 -9.26
N VAL A 572 8.63 11.32 -9.52
CA VAL A 572 8.42 10.07 -10.26
C VAL A 572 8.91 10.20 -11.71
N ALA A 573 8.70 11.33 -12.36
CA ALA A 573 9.20 11.59 -13.71
C ALA A 573 10.73 11.50 -13.76
N GLU A 574 11.43 12.09 -12.79
CA GLU A 574 12.89 12.00 -12.68
C GLU A 574 13.37 10.54 -12.50
N TRP A 575 12.71 9.76 -11.65
CA TRP A 575 13.07 8.37 -11.42
C TRP A 575 12.77 7.45 -12.60
N ARG A 576 11.79 7.77 -13.43
CA ARG A 576 11.39 6.97 -14.59
C ARG A 576 12.12 7.36 -15.88
N ARG A 577 12.89 8.45 -15.92
CA ARG A 577 13.66 8.78 -17.11
C ARG A 577 14.67 7.67 -17.47
N PRO A 578 14.99 7.46 -18.75
CA PRO A 578 15.81 6.30 -19.18
C PRO A 578 17.21 6.21 -18.55
N ALA A 579 17.81 7.35 -18.15
CA ALA A 579 19.13 7.39 -17.52
C ALA A 579 19.08 7.23 -15.99
N SER A 580 17.91 7.07 -15.39
CA SER A 580 17.76 6.85 -13.95
C SER A 580 18.21 5.46 -13.55
N LEU A 581 18.80 5.36 -12.38
CA LEU A 581 19.20 4.07 -11.74
C LEU A 581 18.12 3.53 -10.80
N THR A 582 17.05 4.29 -10.61
CA THR A 582 15.94 3.93 -9.72
C THR A 582 15.09 2.82 -10.35
N ALA A 583 14.83 1.78 -9.60
CA ALA A 583 14.02 0.64 -10.04
C ALA A 583 12.64 0.57 -9.35
N GLY A 584 12.36 1.50 -8.44
CA GLY A 584 11.05 1.58 -7.80
C GLY A 584 10.95 2.68 -6.75
N GLY A 585 9.70 3.06 -6.44
CA GLY A 585 9.36 4.01 -5.40
C GLY A 585 7.96 3.73 -4.84
N LEU A 586 7.87 3.58 -3.51
CA LEU A 586 6.64 3.32 -2.78
C LEU A 586 6.33 4.52 -1.90
N VAL A 587 5.24 5.22 -2.26
CA VAL A 587 4.86 6.48 -1.60
C VAL A 587 4.37 6.22 -0.18
N TRP A 588 4.78 7.04 0.75
CA TRP A 588 4.24 7.08 2.10
C TRP A 588 3.09 8.10 2.16
N LEU A 589 1.83 7.72 2.22
CA LEU A 589 1.21 6.47 2.58
C LEU A 589 0.03 6.18 1.63
N TRP A 590 -0.51 4.95 1.59
CA TRP A 590 -1.64 4.63 0.72
C TRP A 590 -2.91 5.38 1.12
N ARG A 591 -3.35 5.22 2.38
CA ARG A 591 -4.61 5.80 2.87
C ARG A 591 -4.41 6.44 4.23
N ASP A 592 -5.14 7.50 4.52
CA ASP A 592 -5.14 8.13 5.83
C ASP A 592 -5.67 7.18 6.91
N LEU A 593 -5.10 7.28 8.10
CA LEU A 593 -5.53 6.53 9.30
C LEU A 593 -6.59 7.28 10.10
N ALA A 594 -6.73 8.59 9.87
CA ALA A 594 -7.69 9.48 10.53
C ALA A 594 -8.16 10.57 9.58
N PRO A 595 -9.31 11.23 9.83
CA PRO A 595 -9.71 12.42 9.09
C PRO A 595 -8.69 13.56 9.23
N GLY A 596 -8.47 14.32 8.15
CA GLY A 596 -7.58 15.48 8.12
C GLY A 596 -6.53 15.44 7.02
N ALA A 597 -5.53 16.31 7.11
CA ALA A 597 -4.43 16.37 6.13
C ALA A 597 -3.33 15.36 6.49
N GLY A 598 -3.65 14.07 6.38
CA GLY A 598 -2.73 12.97 6.62
C GLY A 598 -1.83 12.67 5.41
N TRP A 599 -0.95 11.66 5.56
CA TRP A 599 -0.01 11.24 4.51
C TRP A 599 -0.67 10.50 3.35
N GLY A 600 -1.87 9.94 3.54
CA GLY A 600 -2.54 9.14 2.54
C GLY A 600 -2.72 9.86 1.21
N VAL A 601 -2.47 9.15 0.10
CA VAL A 601 -2.86 9.64 -1.24
C VAL A 601 -4.35 9.42 -1.48
N VAL A 602 -4.98 8.59 -0.64
CA VAL A 602 -6.42 8.38 -0.50
C VAL A 602 -6.82 8.78 0.92
N ASP A 603 -7.95 9.43 1.08
CA ASP A 603 -8.42 9.84 2.40
C ASP A 603 -9.07 8.70 3.20
N VAL A 604 -9.45 8.97 4.45
CA VAL A 604 -10.05 7.97 5.34
C VAL A 604 -11.39 7.42 4.84
N ALA A 605 -12.10 8.15 3.98
CA ALA A 605 -13.33 7.71 3.35
C ALA A 605 -13.13 6.91 2.05
N GLY A 606 -11.85 6.71 1.64
CA GLY A 606 -11.52 6.01 0.40
C GLY A 606 -11.60 6.88 -0.85
N ARG A 607 -11.59 8.22 -0.71
CA ARG A 607 -11.62 9.15 -1.84
C ARG A 607 -10.19 9.56 -2.25
N PRO A 608 -9.88 9.56 -3.57
CA PRO A 608 -8.61 10.05 -4.08
C PRO A 608 -8.34 11.51 -3.73
N LYS A 609 -7.11 11.82 -3.30
CA LYS A 609 -6.62 13.19 -3.13
C LYS A 609 -5.84 13.64 -4.38
N SER A 610 -5.42 14.90 -4.45
CA SER A 610 -4.65 15.45 -5.58
C SER A 610 -3.40 14.63 -5.92
N ALA A 611 -2.70 14.13 -4.89
CA ALA A 611 -1.55 13.25 -4.99
C ALA A 611 -1.85 11.95 -5.77
N TRP A 612 -3.00 11.33 -5.56
CA TRP A 612 -3.41 10.12 -6.27
C TRP A 612 -3.56 10.35 -7.78
N TYR A 613 -4.17 11.46 -8.18
CA TYR A 613 -4.32 11.81 -9.59
C TYR A 613 -2.97 12.10 -10.26
N ALA A 614 -2.06 12.76 -9.54
CA ALA A 614 -0.71 13.01 -10.01
C ALA A 614 0.06 11.70 -10.23
N LEU A 615 0.00 10.77 -9.25
CA LEU A 615 0.62 9.45 -9.38
C LEU A 615 0.00 8.64 -10.50
N LYS A 616 -1.33 8.68 -10.69
CA LYS A 616 -2.01 8.02 -11.81
C LYS A 616 -1.47 8.49 -13.15
N ARG A 617 -1.20 9.80 -13.33
CA ARG A 617 -0.56 10.33 -14.54
C ARG A 617 0.89 9.86 -14.65
N ALA A 618 1.67 9.99 -13.56
CA ALA A 618 3.08 9.63 -13.53
C ALA A 618 3.34 8.13 -13.72
N PHE A 619 2.38 7.27 -13.38
CA PHE A 619 2.50 5.81 -13.45
C PHE A 619 2.00 5.19 -14.76
N ARG A 620 1.56 5.97 -15.74
CA ARG A 620 1.13 5.43 -17.04
C ARG A 620 2.22 4.59 -17.70
N PRO A 621 1.89 3.45 -18.32
CA PRO A 621 2.88 2.60 -19.00
C PRO A 621 3.47 3.28 -20.24
N VAL A 622 2.68 4.09 -20.96
CA VAL A 622 3.17 5.00 -22.00
C VAL A 622 3.27 6.39 -21.40
N GLN A 623 4.48 6.96 -21.38
CA GLN A 623 4.74 8.24 -20.73
C GLN A 623 5.64 9.13 -21.56
N ALA A 624 5.44 10.45 -21.40
CA ALA A 624 6.34 11.48 -21.88
C ALA A 624 6.71 12.40 -20.71
N VAL A 625 7.99 12.57 -20.42
CA VAL A 625 8.49 13.39 -19.32
C VAL A 625 9.51 14.41 -19.83
N LEU A 626 9.63 15.52 -19.12
CA LEU A 626 10.64 16.55 -19.34
C LEU A 626 11.64 16.54 -18.19
N SER A 627 12.93 16.64 -18.50
CA SER A 627 13.98 16.87 -17.51
C SER A 627 14.77 18.12 -17.84
N ASP A 628 15.06 18.92 -16.82
CA ASP A 628 15.95 20.08 -16.92
C ASP A 628 17.39 19.60 -16.77
N GLU A 629 18.18 19.74 -17.85
CA GLU A 629 19.58 19.35 -17.88
C GLU A 629 20.51 20.59 -17.80
N GLY A 630 20.00 21.72 -17.27
CA GLY A 630 20.73 22.96 -17.08
C GLY A 630 21.22 23.54 -18.39
N LEU A 631 22.54 23.73 -18.55
CA LEU A 631 23.15 24.23 -19.75
C LEU A 631 22.95 23.34 -20.99
N ASN A 632 22.62 22.07 -20.81
CA ASN A 632 22.31 21.15 -21.89
C ASN A 632 20.85 21.28 -22.39
N GLY A 633 20.08 22.18 -21.78
CA GLY A 633 18.70 22.48 -22.14
C GLY A 633 17.69 21.48 -21.55
N LEU A 634 16.50 21.47 -22.13
CA LEU A 634 15.41 20.60 -21.72
C LEU A 634 15.44 19.31 -22.54
N HIS A 635 15.32 18.17 -21.88
CA HIS A 635 15.24 16.86 -22.53
C HIS A 635 13.84 16.28 -22.42
N ALA A 636 13.34 15.78 -23.54
CA ALA A 636 12.10 15.02 -23.64
C ALA A 636 12.42 13.53 -23.65
N HIS A 637 11.78 12.77 -22.78
CA HIS A 637 11.89 11.31 -22.72
C HIS A 637 10.52 10.71 -23.01
N VAL A 638 10.48 9.69 -23.88
CA VAL A 638 9.28 8.90 -24.17
C VAL A 638 9.55 7.46 -23.76
N LEU A 639 8.64 6.92 -22.98
CA LEU A 639 8.71 5.55 -22.48
C LEU A 639 7.52 4.75 -23.02
N ASN A 640 7.79 3.55 -23.48
CA ASN A 640 6.81 2.54 -23.84
C ASN A 640 7.12 1.27 -23.02
N GLU A 641 6.43 1.08 -21.90
CA GLU A 641 6.57 -0.12 -21.07
C GLU A 641 5.65 -1.28 -21.53
N THR A 642 4.81 -1.03 -22.55
CA THR A 642 3.89 -2.06 -23.06
C THR A 642 4.62 -3.11 -23.89
N ASP A 643 3.97 -4.23 -24.12
CA ASP A 643 4.43 -5.32 -24.98
C ASP A 643 4.16 -5.08 -26.48
N ARG A 644 3.64 -3.91 -26.84
CA ARG A 644 3.27 -3.52 -28.21
C ARG A 644 4.15 -2.38 -28.70
N PRO A 645 4.41 -2.31 -30.00
CA PRO A 645 5.05 -1.13 -30.58
C PRO A 645 4.15 0.11 -30.43
N LEU A 646 4.78 1.26 -30.30
CA LEU A 646 4.13 2.56 -30.16
C LEU A 646 4.50 3.45 -31.34
N ASP A 647 3.51 3.79 -32.16
CA ASP A 647 3.62 4.85 -33.18
C ASP A 647 2.91 6.09 -32.65
N ALA A 648 3.63 7.20 -32.56
CA ALA A 648 3.13 8.42 -31.93
C ALA A 648 3.80 9.67 -32.50
N THR A 649 3.17 10.82 -32.30
CA THR A 649 3.74 12.13 -32.59
C THR A 649 4.10 12.84 -31.28
N LEU A 650 5.35 13.25 -31.16
CA LEU A 650 5.87 14.05 -30.06
C LEU A 650 5.93 15.53 -30.47
N ALA A 651 5.23 16.39 -29.75
CA ALA A 651 5.23 17.83 -29.97
C ALA A 651 5.81 18.55 -28.73
N LEU A 652 6.81 19.41 -28.92
CA LEU A 652 7.36 20.28 -27.87
C LEU A 652 7.11 21.74 -28.28
N THR A 653 6.39 22.47 -27.41
CA THR A 653 5.99 23.87 -27.66
C THR A 653 6.47 24.75 -26.52
N PHE A 654 7.13 25.83 -26.83
CA PHE A 654 7.56 26.88 -25.90
C PHE A 654 6.66 28.10 -26.07
N THR A 655 6.05 28.54 -24.99
CA THR A 655 5.07 29.64 -24.99
C THR A 655 5.54 30.79 -24.11
N ALA A 656 5.53 32.01 -24.61
CA ALA A 656 5.80 33.25 -23.87
C ALA A 656 4.61 33.66 -23.00
N ALA A 657 4.81 34.56 -22.05
CA ALA A 657 3.79 35.01 -21.08
C ALA A 657 2.48 35.50 -21.74
N ALA A 658 2.56 36.12 -22.94
CA ALA A 658 1.38 36.56 -23.67
C ALA A 658 0.64 35.45 -24.44
N GLY A 659 1.02 34.17 -24.24
CA GLY A 659 0.45 33.04 -24.98
C GLY A 659 1.00 32.83 -26.39
N LYS A 660 1.98 33.66 -26.82
CA LYS A 660 2.63 33.54 -28.14
C LYS A 660 3.61 32.38 -28.16
N VAL A 661 3.54 31.54 -29.19
CA VAL A 661 4.50 30.47 -29.42
C VAL A 661 5.87 31.09 -29.77
N ALA A 662 6.87 30.81 -28.92
CA ALA A 662 8.25 31.24 -29.12
C ALA A 662 9.06 30.25 -29.97
N ALA A 663 8.85 28.96 -29.79
CA ALA A 663 9.42 27.88 -30.57
C ALA A 663 8.51 26.66 -30.52
N LYS A 664 8.50 25.85 -31.57
CA LYS A 664 7.77 24.59 -31.65
C LYS A 664 8.56 23.58 -32.47
N ALA A 665 8.55 22.34 -32.05
CA ALA A 665 9.02 21.21 -32.81
C ALA A 665 7.99 20.06 -32.75
N GLU A 666 7.95 19.26 -33.79
CA GLU A 666 7.11 18.08 -33.89
C GLU A 666 7.90 16.96 -34.57
N ARG A 667 7.76 15.74 -34.02
CA ARG A 667 8.48 14.58 -34.55
C ARG A 667 7.64 13.32 -34.44
N SER A 668 7.51 12.57 -35.52
CA SER A 668 6.97 11.23 -35.50
C SER A 668 7.97 10.25 -34.89
N LEU A 669 7.49 9.38 -34.01
CA LEU A 669 8.27 8.37 -33.33
C LEU A 669 7.65 7.01 -33.56
N SER A 670 8.52 6.00 -33.71
CA SER A 670 8.15 4.57 -33.66
C SER A 670 9.06 3.91 -32.64
N LEU A 671 8.49 3.44 -31.53
CA LEU A 671 9.20 2.74 -30.45
C LEU A 671 8.78 1.29 -30.40
N GLY A 672 9.74 0.40 -30.29
CA GLY A 672 9.46 -1.01 -30.03
C GLY A 672 8.77 -1.25 -28.68
N PRO A 673 8.31 -2.47 -28.42
CA PRO A 673 7.86 -2.88 -27.11
C PRO A 673 8.96 -2.68 -26.05
N ARG A 674 8.58 -2.19 -24.85
CA ARG A 674 9.50 -2.00 -23.70
C ARG A 674 10.75 -1.15 -24.06
N ALA A 675 10.56 -0.14 -24.90
CA ALA A 675 11.61 0.74 -25.37
C ALA A 675 11.40 2.18 -24.89
N SER A 676 12.48 2.96 -24.87
CA SER A 676 12.44 4.37 -24.55
C SER A 676 13.39 5.17 -25.44
N ILE A 677 13.14 6.49 -25.54
CA ILE A 677 14.01 7.42 -26.26
C ILE A 677 14.16 8.71 -25.48
N SER A 678 15.33 9.33 -25.57
CA SER A 678 15.64 10.66 -25.02
C SER A 678 16.06 11.60 -26.13
N LEU A 679 15.49 12.79 -26.19
CA LEU A 679 15.73 13.80 -27.23
C LEU A 679 15.90 15.16 -26.56
N SER A 680 17.03 15.86 -26.85
CA SER A 680 17.19 17.23 -26.37
C SER A 680 16.27 18.19 -27.13
N SER A 681 15.89 19.29 -26.50
CA SER A 681 15.13 20.37 -27.14
C SER A 681 15.85 20.92 -28.37
N ALA A 682 17.18 20.98 -28.31
CA ALA A 682 18.01 21.41 -29.48
C ALA A 682 17.90 20.43 -30.64
N THR A 683 17.93 19.13 -30.37
CA THR A 683 17.73 18.08 -31.40
C THR A 683 16.32 18.14 -32.00
N LEU A 684 15.30 18.36 -31.17
CA LEU A 684 13.92 18.48 -31.64
C LEU A 684 13.71 19.72 -32.49
N LEU A 685 14.25 20.88 -32.05
CA LEU A 685 14.11 22.16 -32.77
C LEU A 685 15.05 22.29 -33.98
N GLY A 686 16.10 21.47 -34.08
CA GLY A 686 17.15 21.60 -35.12
C GLY A 686 18.01 22.85 -34.97
N ARG A 687 17.94 23.54 -33.83
CA ARG A 687 18.68 24.75 -33.51
C ARG A 687 18.79 24.98 -32.00
N PHE A 688 19.73 25.85 -31.62
CA PHE A 688 19.79 26.31 -30.22
C PHE A 688 18.53 27.13 -29.87
N PHE A 689 18.01 26.84 -28.66
CA PHE A 689 17.00 27.62 -27.98
C PHE A 689 17.23 27.45 -26.47
N ASP A 690 17.34 28.55 -25.71
CA ASP A 690 17.57 28.51 -24.26
C ASP A 690 16.30 28.04 -23.54
N ALA A 691 16.10 26.74 -23.55
CA ALA A 691 14.88 26.09 -23.04
C ALA A 691 14.76 26.09 -21.51
N THR A 692 15.87 26.24 -20.78
CA THR A 692 15.96 26.25 -19.32
C THR A 692 16.23 27.63 -18.73
N VAL A 693 16.32 28.67 -19.61
CA VAL A 693 16.67 30.06 -19.25
C VAL A 693 18.00 30.11 -18.48
N ALA A 694 18.93 29.24 -18.86
CA ALA A 694 20.21 29.10 -18.19
C ALA A 694 21.24 30.16 -18.59
N TYR A 695 21.15 30.72 -19.80
CA TYR A 695 22.19 31.61 -20.39
C TYR A 695 22.00 33.10 -20.07
N ARG A 696 20.81 33.55 -19.74
CA ARG A 696 20.49 34.90 -19.25
C ARG A 696 20.97 36.06 -20.16
N PHE A 697 20.91 35.90 -21.47
CA PHE A 697 21.29 36.94 -22.47
C PHE A 697 20.14 37.92 -22.74
N GLY A 698 19.19 38.06 -21.85
CA GLY A 698 18.03 38.94 -21.97
C GLY A 698 16.83 38.41 -21.21
N PRO A 699 15.64 38.98 -21.42
CA PRO A 699 14.43 38.44 -20.82
C PRO A 699 14.15 37.04 -21.35
N ALA A 700 13.53 36.18 -20.50
CA ALA A 700 13.15 34.84 -20.89
C ALA A 700 12.26 34.86 -22.14
N ALA A 701 12.62 34.07 -23.15
CA ALA A 701 11.87 33.97 -24.39
C ALA A 701 10.54 33.23 -24.24
N HIS A 702 10.39 32.46 -23.15
CA HIS A 702 9.19 31.66 -22.83
C HIS A 702 9.05 31.53 -21.32
N THR A 703 7.83 31.22 -20.88
CA THR A 703 7.48 30.96 -19.48
C THR A 703 6.97 29.54 -19.28
N LEU A 704 6.67 28.85 -20.38
CA LEU A 704 6.11 27.50 -20.37
C LEU A 704 6.74 26.67 -21.50
N ALA A 705 7.22 25.47 -21.17
CA ALA A 705 7.46 24.41 -22.15
C ALA A 705 6.41 23.31 -21.94
N HIS A 706 5.75 22.90 -23.02
CA HIS A 706 4.73 21.85 -23.04
C HIS A 706 5.13 20.73 -24.00
N LEU A 707 5.28 19.54 -23.49
CA LEU A 707 5.51 18.31 -24.23
C LEU A 707 4.20 17.54 -24.33
N ARG A 708 3.85 17.09 -25.53
CA ARG A 708 2.65 16.31 -25.79
C ARG A 708 2.98 15.10 -26.66
N LEU A 709 2.57 13.93 -26.22
CA LEU A 709 2.64 12.68 -26.96
C LEU A 709 1.25 12.30 -27.43
N THR A 710 1.06 12.14 -28.75
CA THR A 710 -0.22 11.83 -29.37
C THR A 710 -0.10 10.53 -30.15
N GLY A 711 -0.95 9.58 -29.92
CA GLY A 711 -1.03 8.32 -30.66
C GLY A 711 -1.46 8.51 -32.11
N ALA A 712 -1.28 7.49 -32.94
CA ALA A 712 -1.66 7.51 -34.36
C ALA A 712 -3.16 7.77 -34.59
N ASP A 713 -4.00 7.46 -33.62
CA ASP A 713 -5.45 7.71 -33.61
C ASP A 713 -5.84 9.15 -33.17
N GLY A 714 -4.86 9.98 -32.82
CA GLY A 714 -5.04 11.33 -32.32
C GLY A 714 -5.29 11.42 -30.79
N THR A 715 -5.29 10.30 -30.09
CA THR A 715 -5.45 10.27 -28.62
C THR A 715 -4.22 10.85 -27.93
N VAL A 716 -4.40 11.74 -26.95
CA VAL A 716 -3.32 12.25 -26.11
C VAL A 716 -2.92 11.16 -25.10
N LEU A 717 -1.72 10.61 -25.28
CA LEU A 717 -1.18 9.53 -24.45
C LEU A 717 -0.54 10.06 -23.17
N ALA A 718 0.25 11.15 -23.29
CA ALA A 718 0.92 11.80 -22.17
C ALA A 718 1.20 13.27 -22.44
N GLU A 719 1.32 14.06 -21.39
CA GLU A 719 1.74 15.46 -21.43
C GLU A 719 2.70 15.74 -20.26
N ALA A 720 3.66 16.64 -20.49
CA ALA A 720 4.52 17.16 -19.44
C ALA A 720 4.70 18.68 -19.60
N PHE A 721 4.87 19.35 -18.46
CA PHE A 721 4.97 20.79 -18.38
C PHE A 721 6.27 21.17 -17.65
N HIS A 722 6.95 22.23 -18.12
CA HIS A 722 8.11 22.80 -17.44
C HIS A 722 7.98 24.33 -17.39
N PHE A 723 8.19 24.89 -16.19
CA PHE A 723 8.05 26.32 -15.90
C PHE A 723 9.40 26.87 -15.43
N PRO A 724 10.26 27.37 -16.34
CA PRO A 724 11.62 27.75 -16.02
C PRO A 724 11.73 28.97 -15.09
N SER A 725 10.69 29.79 -15.02
CA SER A 725 10.64 30.99 -14.17
C SER A 725 9.68 30.86 -12.98
N GLY A 726 9.29 29.62 -12.61
CA GLY A 726 8.27 29.38 -11.59
C GLY A 726 6.84 29.44 -12.14
N ARG A 727 5.86 29.23 -11.26
CA ARG A 727 4.43 29.22 -11.62
C ARG A 727 3.80 30.57 -11.28
N ASP A 728 3.33 31.27 -12.31
CA ASP A 728 2.51 32.46 -12.10
C ASP A 728 1.09 32.00 -11.63
N ALA A 729 0.92 31.98 -10.31
CA ALA A 729 -0.33 31.56 -9.69
C ALA A 729 -1.31 32.71 -9.45
N VAL A 730 -1.00 33.95 -9.85
CA VAL A 730 -1.88 35.08 -9.68
C VAL A 730 -3.18 34.87 -10.47
N PRO A 731 -4.35 34.94 -9.80
CA PRO A 731 -5.62 34.74 -10.49
C PRO A 731 -5.85 35.79 -11.57
N GLN A 732 -6.12 35.36 -12.78
CA GLN A 732 -6.40 36.19 -13.95
C GLN A 732 -7.47 35.53 -14.83
N GLU A 733 -8.04 36.30 -15.75
CA GLU A 733 -8.94 35.74 -16.75
C GLU A 733 -8.15 34.93 -17.77
N ILE A 734 -8.36 33.61 -17.80
CA ILE A 734 -7.66 32.67 -18.67
C ILE A 734 -8.55 32.08 -19.77
N GLY A 735 -9.83 32.44 -19.81
CA GLY A 735 -10.81 31.88 -20.74
C GLY A 735 -11.09 30.40 -20.45
N LEU A 736 -11.23 30.04 -19.17
CA LEU A 736 -11.60 28.71 -18.73
C LEU A 736 -13.04 28.42 -19.11
N SER A 737 -13.33 27.26 -19.70
CA SER A 737 -14.68 26.78 -20.01
C SER A 737 -14.83 25.31 -19.68
N ALA A 738 -16.06 24.90 -19.38
CA ALA A 738 -16.42 23.53 -19.07
C ALA A 738 -17.84 23.22 -19.57
N ASP A 739 -17.99 22.14 -20.31
CA ASP A 739 -19.24 21.71 -20.90
C ASP A 739 -19.42 20.19 -20.74
N LEU A 740 -20.62 19.75 -20.45
CA LEU A 740 -20.99 18.34 -20.53
C LEU A 740 -21.21 17.95 -22.00
N VAL A 741 -20.50 16.94 -22.45
CA VAL A 741 -20.63 16.41 -23.82
C VAL A 741 -21.09 14.95 -23.78
N GLU A 742 -21.94 14.57 -24.70
CA GLU A 742 -22.36 13.17 -24.84
C GLU A 742 -21.20 12.34 -25.39
N GLU A 743 -20.88 11.22 -24.77
CA GLU A 743 -19.84 10.29 -25.17
C GLU A 743 -20.32 8.83 -25.00
N GLY A 744 -20.58 8.17 -26.12
CA GLY A 744 -21.13 6.81 -26.11
C GLY A 744 -22.51 6.75 -25.44
N ARG A 745 -22.62 5.99 -24.32
CA ARG A 745 -23.84 5.89 -23.50
C ARG A 745 -23.79 6.75 -22.23
N GLY A 746 -22.77 7.60 -22.07
CA GLY A 746 -22.55 8.42 -20.89
C GLY A 746 -22.29 9.88 -21.23
N VAL A 747 -21.87 10.61 -20.21
CA VAL A 747 -21.52 12.03 -20.31
C VAL A 747 -20.07 12.22 -19.87
N ALA A 748 -19.31 12.97 -20.67
CA ALA A 748 -17.98 13.41 -20.32
C ALA A 748 -17.97 14.93 -20.05
N LEU A 749 -17.05 15.37 -19.21
CA LEU A 749 -16.78 16.79 -18.98
C LEU A 749 -15.65 17.25 -19.90
N ARG A 750 -15.94 18.15 -20.82
CA ARG A 750 -14.94 18.83 -21.65
C ARG A 750 -14.52 20.11 -20.96
N ILE A 751 -13.24 20.28 -20.74
CA ILE A 751 -12.64 21.46 -20.13
C ILE A 751 -11.64 22.06 -21.12
N ALA A 752 -11.72 23.35 -21.38
CA ALA A 752 -10.79 24.05 -22.26
C ALA A 752 -10.33 25.39 -21.64
N SER A 753 -9.17 25.89 -22.05
CA SER A 753 -8.66 27.18 -21.61
C SER A 753 -7.95 27.91 -22.74
N ALA A 754 -8.20 29.21 -22.89
CA ALA A 754 -7.54 30.04 -23.92
C ALA A 754 -6.07 30.31 -23.59
N ARG A 755 -5.73 30.44 -22.29
CA ARG A 755 -4.36 30.57 -21.77
C ARG A 755 -3.97 29.28 -21.02
N HIS A 756 -2.73 29.17 -20.54
CA HIS A 756 -2.37 28.03 -19.70
C HIS A 756 -3.19 28.04 -18.40
N ALA A 757 -3.65 26.86 -17.98
CA ALA A 757 -4.33 26.68 -16.72
C ALA A 757 -3.49 25.79 -15.80
N LEU A 758 -3.23 26.27 -14.58
CA LEU A 758 -2.45 25.56 -13.55
C LEU A 758 -3.37 24.75 -12.66
N ALA A 759 -3.06 23.49 -12.47
CA ALA A 759 -3.73 22.57 -11.53
C ALA A 759 -5.26 22.71 -11.58
N VAL A 760 -5.85 22.36 -12.73
CA VAL A 760 -7.31 22.42 -12.97
C VAL A 760 -7.98 21.44 -12.01
N HIS A 761 -8.89 21.97 -11.22
CA HIS A 761 -9.65 21.24 -10.22
C HIS A 761 -11.11 21.16 -10.59
N VAL A 762 -11.65 19.94 -10.60
CA VAL A 762 -13.06 19.63 -10.81
C VAL A 762 -13.67 19.16 -9.50
N ALA A 763 -14.68 19.84 -9.01
CA ALA A 763 -15.47 19.45 -7.86
C ALA A 763 -16.90 19.12 -8.30
N LEU A 764 -17.31 17.86 -8.11
CA LEU A 764 -18.68 17.41 -8.37
C LEU A 764 -19.61 17.75 -7.21
N GLU A 765 -20.87 18.06 -7.51
CA GLU A 765 -21.96 18.13 -6.55
C GLU A 765 -22.59 16.72 -6.46
N GLY A 766 -22.54 16.08 -5.29
CA GLY A 766 -23.06 14.72 -5.08
C GLY A 766 -21.99 13.64 -5.22
N GLU A 767 -22.45 12.42 -5.52
CA GLU A 767 -21.59 11.23 -5.63
C GLU A 767 -20.79 11.20 -6.93
N GLY A 768 -19.63 10.57 -6.89
CA GLY A 768 -18.78 10.35 -8.04
C GLY A 768 -17.48 11.15 -8.00
N ARG A 769 -16.67 10.97 -9.04
CA ARG A 769 -15.39 11.67 -9.21
C ARG A 769 -15.00 11.80 -10.68
N PRO A 770 -14.18 12.81 -11.06
CA PRO A 770 -13.60 12.86 -12.39
C PRO A 770 -12.54 11.77 -12.57
N SER A 771 -12.33 11.35 -13.82
CA SER A 771 -11.30 10.36 -14.16
C SER A 771 -9.87 10.89 -14.01
N ASP A 772 -9.68 12.22 -14.02
CA ASP A 772 -8.43 12.93 -13.74
C ASP A 772 -8.74 14.28 -13.06
N ASN A 773 -7.80 14.80 -12.26
CA ASN A 773 -7.97 16.05 -11.53
C ASN A 773 -6.60 16.68 -11.23
N TRP A 774 -6.55 17.97 -10.89
CA TRP A 774 -5.31 18.68 -10.54
C TRP A 774 -4.25 18.63 -11.65
N PHE A 775 -4.67 18.72 -12.91
CA PHE A 775 -3.81 18.69 -14.10
C PHE A 775 -3.60 20.09 -14.68
N HIS A 776 -2.58 20.25 -15.52
CA HIS A 776 -2.37 21.48 -16.27
C HIS A 776 -3.00 21.42 -17.66
N LEU A 777 -3.36 22.59 -18.21
CA LEU A 777 -3.71 22.75 -19.62
C LEU A 777 -2.77 23.74 -20.29
N ALA A 778 -2.27 23.40 -21.46
CA ALA A 778 -1.55 24.33 -22.33
C ALA A 778 -2.50 25.40 -22.92
N PRO A 779 -1.99 26.56 -23.37
CA PRO A 779 -2.80 27.58 -24.06
C PRO A 779 -3.55 26.99 -25.26
N GLY A 780 -4.89 27.22 -25.33
CA GLY A 780 -5.76 26.63 -26.31
C GLY A 780 -5.99 25.12 -26.16
N GLY A 781 -5.53 24.54 -25.05
CA GLY A 781 -5.69 23.11 -24.74
C GLY A 781 -7.09 22.75 -24.28
N GLU A 782 -7.47 21.50 -24.53
CA GLU A 782 -8.70 20.92 -23.98
C GLU A 782 -8.43 19.53 -23.41
N ARG A 783 -9.24 19.12 -22.45
CA ARG A 783 -9.25 17.77 -21.88
C ARG A 783 -10.67 17.30 -21.67
N ARG A 784 -10.92 16.01 -21.96
CA ARG A 784 -12.18 15.33 -21.69
C ARG A 784 -12.00 14.37 -20.54
N LEU A 785 -12.93 14.43 -19.59
CA LEU A 785 -12.91 13.61 -18.38
C LEU A 785 -14.17 12.76 -18.31
N ALA A 786 -14.01 11.47 -18.14
CA ALA A 786 -15.12 10.62 -17.71
C ALA A 786 -15.51 10.97 -16.27
N LEU A 787 -16.80 10.96 -15.97
CA LEU A 787 -17.34 11.16 -14.63
C LEU A 787 -17.77 9.80 -14.06
N ILE A 788 -17.00 9.31 -13.09
CA ILE A 788 -17.08 7.95 -12.56
C ILE A 788 -18.01 7.92 -11.36
N GLY A 789 -18.98 7.00 -11.33
CA GLY A 789 -19.89 6.81 -10.21
C GLY A 789 -20.97 7.89 -10.06
N THR A 790 -21.13 8.78 -11.05
CA THR A 790 -22.19 9.78 -11.06
C THR A 790 -23.53 9.18 -11.46
N GLN A 791 -24.62 9.70 -10.89
CA GLN A 791 -26.00 9.34 -11.25
C GLN A 791 -26.70 10.53 -11.91
N GLY A 792 -27.46 10.29 -12.97
CA GLY A 792 -28.16 11.34 -13.68
C GLY A 792 -27.24 12.30 -14.43
N ARG A 793 -27.65 13.56 -14.60
CA ARG A 793 -26.83 14.62 -15.19
C ARG A 793 -26.00 15.26 -14.08
N PRO A 794 -24.67 15.06 -14.06
CA PRO A 794 -23.80 15.62 -13.03
C PRO A 794 -23.73 17.15 -13.11
N THR A 795 -23.55 17.80 -11.97
CA THR A 795 -23.27 19.22 -11.82
C THR A 795 -22.02 19.43 -11.01
N GLY A 796 -21.41 20.59 -11.14
CA GLY A 796 -20.18 20.87 -10.41
C GLY A 796 -19.52 22.19 -10.80
N THR A 797 -18.28 22.35 -10.34
CA THR A 797 -17.46 23.50 -10.66
C THR A 797 -16.08 23.08 -11.16
N VAL A 798 -15.54 23.88 -12.08
CA VAL A 798 -14.18 23.81 -12.57
C VAL A 798 -13.45 25.10 -12.19
N ARG A 799 -12.24 24.97 -11.64
CA ARG A 799 -11.35 26.06 -11.27
C ARG A 799 -9.93 25.73 -11.73
N ALA A 800 -9.07 26.74 -11.83
CA ALA A 800 -7.63 26.55 -11.96
C ALA A 800 -6.92 27.47 -10.96
N VAL A 801 -5.72 27.11 -10.53
CA VAL A 801 -4.96 27.87 -9.53
C VAL A 801 -4.72 29.31 -9.95
N ASN A 802 -4.49 29.54 -11.23
CA ASN A 802 -4.25 30.87 -11.81
C ASN A 802 -5.49 31.49 -12.50
N ALA A 803 -6.69 30.91 -12.31
CA ALA A 803 -7.94 31.44 -12.87
C ALA A 803 -8.66 32.32 -11.84
N SER A 804 -9.20 33.46 -12.29
CA SER A 804 -10.17 34.26 -11.56
C SER A 804 -11.60 33.72 -11.72
N GLU A 805 -11.84 32.94 -12.80
CA GLU A 805 -13.12 32.35 -13.12
C GLU A 805 -13.42 31.09 -12.30
N VAL A 806 -14.68 30.92 -12.00
CA VAL A 806 -15.27 29.66 -11.51
C VAL A 806 -16.34 29.25 -12.49
N VAL A 807 -16.06 28.16 -13.23
CA VAL A 807 -16.98 27.68 -14.26
C VAL A 807 -17.91 26.61 -13.67
N ARG A 808 -19.23 26.76 -13.86
CA ARG A 808 -20.22 25.74 -13.51
C ARG A 808 -20.62 24.93 -14.74
N PHE A 809 -20.95 23.66 -14.53
CA PHE A 809 -21.45 22.77 -15.58
C PHE A 809 -22.62 21.94 -15.09
#